data_e0727c11911a6cb80b2fe68f96a610ed
#
_entry.id   e0727c11911a6cb80b2fe68f96a610ed
#
_cell.length_a   1.000
_cell.length_b   1.000
_cell.length_c   1.000
_cell.angle_alpha   90.00
_cell.angle_beta   90.00
_cell.angle_gamma   90.00
#
_symmetry.space_group_name_H-M   'P 1'
#
loop_
_entity.id
_entity.type
_entity.pdbx_description
1 polymer ?
#
loop_
_entity_poly.entity_id
_entity_poly.type
_entity_poly.pdbx_seq_one_letter_code
_entity_poly.pdbx_strand_id
1 'polypeptide(L)'
;MRSNLLNQILLAFAVLTFSRLIWFTANAFWLPPIGIDEYIWAHLVGIYFDVPVVASVFLPVWIWVIFGGQLREKQPWINKTLFLLAALTTLIFNGIDTGYSQVTAKRSGFELFDMLGDDANKLTPYILDNLGIILGLAALGYFLLRIIPVRGQYPQIDFKGRPLRGLITAIAFAATCLVGFRGGLQLRPLRAIDASTFVAPEIAPLVTSTPLQIISTWQRNGLPNFDFAVQWPNNATNNNTTDWLLKNTQPLHPFPMSRSQGGGWIQPNIVFIVVESLARDYTGFGNGTPFTPFLDRLAADPNTLYFPYCYANGTKSIEMVPSLFCGMPSLMSEFYVTSAYANNKVNNAFQLAKGYKTAFFHGSNNGTMGFQSFLKQTGLQQYHGIDQYPANLYKRDFDGNWGIFDEPYLQHFIRCMDTLNDGKQPVFASIFTLSSHHPYTIPKPYQGKLPGDPATVQHTIAYTDIALRKFFETASKKPWFENTVFVITGDHTSHSDKEYFYSQSGHYEVPVLVYSPGVNISENLFQGQRKNYDDAVSLIPESHASTTSPWAKNLVDSTIKIATQKTISQCDILPTVWSLLGSPNGKSNIQPRLGFGRSAFDPNYPGYSTHFDKDLYYIIQYPYVLALNQRGEVVDYHEQNRNQPKGTPLSQKGPQFEWMRATLQSQMLEYSHRIRNNRWE
;
A
#
# COMPACT_ATOMS: atom_id res chain seq x y z
N MET A 1 -27.29 -42.08 -1.25
CA MET A 1 -26.61 -42.00 0.06
C MET A 1 -25.47 -40.98 -0.05
N ARG A 2 -25.47 -39.89 0.73
CA ARG A 2 -24.36 -38.94 0.76
C ARG A 2 -23.14 -39.62 1.38
N SER A 3 -21.96 -39.42 0.81
CA SER A 3 -20.73 -39.95 1.40
C SER A 3 -20.45 -39.25 2.74
N ASN A 4 -19.93 -39.98 3.74
CA ASN A 4 -19.55 -39.36 5.03
C ASN A 4 -18.50 -38.22 4.87
N LEU A 5 -17.69 -38.27 3.80
CA LEU A 5 -16.77 -37.22 3.46
C LEU A 5 -17.51 -35.89 3.20
N LEU A 6 -18.57 -35.91 2.38
CA LEU A 6 -19.36 -34.70 2.12
C LEU A 6 -19.97 -34.12 3.40
N ASN A 7 -20.49 -34.99 4.27
CA ASN A 7 -21.07 -34.56 5.54
C ASN A 7 -20.03 -33.91 6.45
N GLN A 8 -18.80 -34.43 6.48
CA GLN A 8 -17.70 -33.82 7.25
C GLN A 8 -17.25 -32.47 6.65
N ILE A 9 -17.19 -32.37 5.33
CA ILE A 9 -16.89 -31.09 4.66
C ILE A 9 -17.96 -30.05 5.00
N LEU A 10 -19.24 -30.40 4.87
CA LEU A 10 -20.33 -29.50 5.22
C LEU A 10 -20.32 -29.12 6.71
N LEU A 11 -19.96 -30.05 7.60
CA LEU A 11 -19.84 -29.76 9.02
C LEU A 11 -18.66 -28.80 9.31
N ALA A 12 -17.53 -28.93 8.61
CA ALA A 12 -16.40 -27.99 8.74
C ALA A 12 -16.80 -26.55 8.36
N PHE A 13 -17.51 -26.39 7.24
CA PHE A 13 -18.06 -25.08 6.86
C PHE A 13 -19.11 -24.57 7.86
N ALA A 14 -19.96 -25.45 8.39
CA ALA A 14 -20.96 -25.09 9.40
C ALA A 14 -20.29 -24.56 10.69
N VAL A 15 -19.17 -25.17 11.13
CA VAL A 15 -18.39 -24.70 12.29
C VAL A 15 -17.88 -23.30 12.07
N LEU A 16 -17.29 -23.01 10.90
CA LEU A 16 -16.78 -21.68 10.55
C LEU A 16 -17.89 -20.64 10.44
N THR A 17 -18.99 -20.98 9.76
CA THR A 17 -20.15 -20.08 9.63
C THR A 17 -20.76 -19.76 11.01
N PHE A 18 -20.91 -20.76 11.88
CA PHE A 18 -21.44 -20.55 13.22
C PHE A 18 -20.51 -19.67 14.08
N SER A 19 -19.19 -19.90 14.02
CA SER A 19 -18.23 -19.05 14.72
C SER A 19 -18.27 -17.59 14.21
N ARG A 20 -18.53 -17.37 12.91
CA ARG A 20 -18.73 -16.06 12.31
C ARG A 20 -19.98 -15.36 12.84
N LEU A 21 -21.08 -16.10 13.02
CA LEU A 21 -22.31 -15.57 13.64
C LEU A 21 -22.06 -15.12 15.08
N ILE A 22 -21.35 -15.93 15.88
CA ILE A 22 -20.98 -15.55 17.26
C ILE A 22 -20.12 -14.29 17.25
N TRP A 23 -19.09 -14.26 16.39
CA TRP A 23 -18.23 -13.11 16.27
C TRP A 23 -19.00 -11.83 15.90
N PHE A 24 -19.94 -11.94 14.95
CA PHE A 24 -20.77 -10.81 14.54
C PHE A 24 -21.63 -10.30 15.69
N THR A 25 -22.33 -11.17 16.39
CA THR A 25 -23.21 -10.75 17.50
C THR A 25 -22.44 -10.05 18.62
N ALA A 26 -21.22 -10.48 18.89
CA ALA A 26 -20.36 -9.88 19.91
C ALA A 26 -19.70 -8.57 19.47
N ASN A 27 -19.55 -8.33 18.17
CA ASN A 27 -18.81 -7.20 17.60
C ASN A 27 -19.70 -6.21 16.82
N ALA A 28 -21.01 -6.45 16.74
CA ALA A 28 -21.94 -5.62 15.97
C ALA A 28 -21.96 -4.15 16.39
N PHE A 29 -21.56 -3.82 17.61
CA PHE A 29 -21.61 -2.46 18.14
C PHE A 29 -20.61 -1.49 17.49
N TRP A 30 -19.51 -1.99 16.91
CA TRP A 30 -18.52 -1.15 16.23
C TRP A 30 -18.59 -1.25 14.70
N LEU A 31 -19.35 -2.22 14.17
CA LEU A 31 -19.63 -2.33 12.74
C LEU A 31 -20.66 -1.28 12.31
N PRO A 32 -20.60 -0.78 11.06
CA PRO A 32 -21.65 0.12 10.56
C PRO A 32 -23.00 -0.60 10.51
N PRO A 33 -24.12 0.12 10.48
CA PRO A 33 -25.43 -0.47 10.21
C PRO A 33 -25.40 -1.23 8.87
N ILE A 34 -25.72 -2.52 8.88
CA ILE A 34 -25.67 -3.42 7.74
C ILE A 34 -27.08 -3.81 7.33
N GLY A 35 -27.40 -3.69 6.02
CA GLY A 35 -28.65 -4.20 5.46
C GLY A 35 -28.73 -5.73 5.49
N ILE A 36 -29.95 -6.30 5.50
CA ILE A 36 -30.14 -7.75 5.50
C ILE A 36 -29.50 -8.41 4.27
N ASP A 37 -29.60 -7.79 3.13
CA ASP A 37 -29.01 -8.24 1.86
C ASP A 37 -27.47 -8.25 1.92
N GLU A 38 -26.85 -7.19 2.42
CA GLU A 38 -25.40 -7.10 2.64
C GLU A 38 -24.92 -8.14 3.67
N TYR A 39 -25.69 -8.34 4.74
CA TYR A 39 -25.40 -9.34 5.75
C TYR A 39 -25.41 -10.75 5.17
N ILE A 40 -26.44 -11.12 4.40
CA ILE A 40 -26.53 -12.41 3.73
C ILE A 40 -25.38 -12.57 2.74
N TRP A 41 -25.10 -11.53 1.95
CA TRP A 41 -24.02 -11.55 0.98
C TRP A 41 -22.64 -11.74 1.65
N ALA A 42 -22.34 -11.04 2.73
CA ALA A 42 -21.11 -11.20 3.49
C ALA A 42 -20.93 -12.64 4.00
N HIS A 43 -22.00 -13.30 4.45
CA HIS A 43 -21.96 -14.70 4.88
C HIS A 43 -21.72 -15.67 3.72
N LEU A 44 -22.33 -15.45 2.56
CA LEU A 44 -22.08 -16.25 1.35
C LEU A 44 -20.64 -16.11 0.86
N VAL A 45 -20.13 -14.89 0.80
CA VAL A 45 -18.72 -14.61 0.48
C VAL A 45 -17.80 -15.25 1.55
N GLY A 46 -18.20 -15.20 2.82
CA GLY A 46 -17.45 -15.82 3.91
C GLY A 46 -17.25 -17.33 3.74
N ILE A 47 -18.22 -18.05 3.17
CA ILE A 47 -18.05 -19.49 2.84
C ILE A 47 -16.91 -19.68 1.82
N TYR A 48 -16.80 -18.81 0.83
CA TYR A 48 -15.67 -18.82 -0.11
C TYR A 48 -14.33 -18.60 0.58
N PHE A 49 -14.27 -17.64 1.53
CA PHE A 49 -13.08 -17.36 2.32
C PHE A 49 -12.74 -18.44 3.36
N ASP A 50 -13.68 -19.33 3.67
CA ASP A 50 -13.43 -20.49 4.55
C ASP A 50 -12.75 -21.65 3.82
N VAL A 51 -12.76 -21.69 2.47
CA VAL A 51 -12.15 -22.79 1.68
C VAL A 51 -10.68 -23.03 2.05
N PRO A 52 -9.79 -22.01 2.14
CA PRO A 52 -8.41 -22.21 2.57
C PRO A 52 -8.28 -22.80 3.97
N VAL A 53 -9.16 -22.41 4.89
CA VAL A 53 -9.16 -22.92 6.28
C VAL A 53 -9.59 -24.37 6.31
N VAL A 54 -10.67 -24.73 5.61
CA VAL A 54 -11.14 -26.11 5.52
C VAL A 54 -10.09 -27.00 4.84
N ALA A 55 -9.41 -26.51 3.80
CA ALA A 55 -8.38 -27.26 3.11
C ALA A 55 -7.11 -27.46 3.97
N SER A 56 -6.72 -26.50 4.80
CA SER A 56 -5.48 -26.51 5.58
C SER A 56 -5.66 -27.05 6.99
N VAL A 57 -6.55 -26.46 7.81
CA VAL A 57 -6.72 -26.84 9.22
C VAL A 57 -7.31 -28.26 9.36
N PHE A 58 -8.21 -28.64 8.44
CA PHE A 58 -8.78 -29.97 8.41
C PHE A 58 -7.98 -30.97 7.55
N LEU A 59 -6.82 -30.60 7.02
CA LEU A 59 -5.98 -31.47 6.19
C LEU A 59 -5.66 -32.84 6.83
N PRO A 60 -5.33 -32.94 8.14
CA PRO A 60 -5.13 -34.23 8.79
C PRO A 60 -6.36 -35.14 8.72
N VAL A 61 -7.55 -34.56 8.82
CA VAL A 61 -8.83 -35.30 8.67
C VAL A 61 -8.95 -35.87 7.26
N TRP A 62 -8.70 -35.02 6.23
CA TRP A 62 -8.82 -35.42 4.83
C TRP A 62 -7.82 -36.50 4.46
N ILE A 63 -6.56 -36.38 4.93
CA ILE A 63 -5.53 -37.42 4.75
C ILE A 63 -6.01 -38.74 5.39
N TRP A 64 -6.46 -38.69 6.65
CA TRP A 64 -6.97 -39.90 7.34
C TRP A 64 -8.17 -40.54 6.63
N VAL A 65 -9.11 -39.71 6.20
CA VAL A 65 -10.32 -40.18 5.51
C VAL A 65 -10.01 -40.87 4.19
N ILE A 66 -9.02 -40.38 3.44
CA ILE A 66 -8.69 -40.84 2.11
C ILE A 66 -7.68 -42.00 2.15
N PHE A 67 -6.65 -41.92 2.98
CA PHE A 67 -5.54 -42.88 3.00
C PHE A 67 -5.59 -43.86 4.15
N GLY A 68 -6.48 -43.71 5.13
CA GLY A 68 -6.55 -44.55 6.32
C GLY A 68 -6.96 -46.01 6.07
N GLY A 69 -7.57 -46.29 4.91
CA GLY A 69 -7.90 -47.66 4.49
C GLY A 69 -8.57 -48.54 5.58
N GLN A 70 -8.08 -49.76 5.75
CA GLN A 70 -8.57 -50.70 6.78
C GLN A 70 -8.32 -50.22 8.22
N LEU A 71 -7.27 -49.45 8.44
CA LEU A 71 -6.95 -48.89 9.76
C LEU A 71 -8.06 -47.94 10.24
N ARG A 72 -8.62 -47.14 9.34
CA ARG A 72 -9.74 -46.25 9.61
C ARG A 72 -10.98 -47.00 10.06
N GLU A 73 -11.24 -48.16 9.47
CA GLU A 73 -12.38 -49.03 9.88
C GLU A 73 -12.17 -49.62 11.26
N LYS A 74 -10.94 -50.01 11.59
CA LYS A 74 -10.56 -50.57 12.90
C LYS A 74 -10.50 -49.51 14.00
N GLN A 75 -10.15 -48.28 13.66
CA GLN A 75 -9.94 -47.17 14.61
C GLN A 75 -10.75 -45.91 14.23
N PRO A 76 -12.10 -46.02 14.22
CA PRO A 76 -12.96 -44.91 13.79
C PRO A 76 -12.90 -43.70 14.71
N TRP A 77 -12.44 -43.86 15.95
CA TRP A 77 -12.27 -42.81 16.92
C TRP A 77 -11.18 -41.79 16.47
N ILE A 78 -10.16 -42.21 15.72
CA ILE A 78 -9.10 -41.33 15.23
C ILE A 78 -9.69 -40.23 14.33
N ASN A 79 -10.58 -40.61 13.40
CA ASN A 79 -11.25 -39.61 12.53
C ASN A 79 -12.03 -38.59 13.35
N LYS A 80 -12.72 -39.03 14.38
CA LYS A 80 -13.48 -38.16 15.28
C LYS A 80 -12.57 -37.21 16.05
N THR A 81 -11.47 -37.73 16.57
CA THR A 81 -10.48 -36.93 17.31
C THR A 81 -9.82 -35.90 16.42
N LEU A 82 -9.36 -36.26 15.21
CA LEU A 82 -8.75 -35.33 14.25
C LEU A 82 -9.72 -34.23 13.87
N PHE A 83 -10.98 -34.58 13.56
CA PHE A 83 -11.98 -33.57 13.23
C PHE A 83 -12.27 -32.63 14.39
N LEU A 84 -12.40 -33.18 15.60
CA LEU A 84 -12.62 -32.40 16.80
C LEU A 84 -11.46 -31.44 17.07
N LEU A 85 -10.21 -31.91 16.95
CA LEU A 85 -9.03 -31.07 17.12
C LEU A 85 -9.01 -29.90 16.10
N ALA A 86 -9.28 -30.18 14.83
CA ALA A 86 -9.35 -29.15 13.80
C ALA A 86 -10.48 -28.13 14.07
N ALA A 87 -11.66 -28.62 14.46
CA ALA A 87 -12.81 -27.78 14.80
C ALA A 87 -12.53 -26.92 16.04
N LEU A 88 -11.96 -27.50 17.11
CA LEU A 88 -11.61 -26.78 18.34
C LEU A 88 -10.53 -25.74 18.07
N THR A 89 -9.49 -26.05 17.30
CA THR A 89 -8.48 -25.07 16.88
C THR A 89 -9.14 -23.85 16.22
N THR A 90 -10.04 -24.11 15.26
CA THR A 90 -10.77 -23.04 14.57
C THR A 90 -11.62 -22.20 15.53
N LEU A 91 -12.37 -22.88 16.42
CA LEU A 91 -13.26 -22.24 17.40
C LEU A 91 -12.49 -21.41 18.45
N ILE A 92 -11.37 -21.95 18.94
CA ILE A 92 -10.51 -21.26 19.93
C ILE A 92 -9.97 -19.96 19.34
N PHE A 93 -9.36 -20.00 18.14
CA PHE A 93 -8.83 -18.80 17.53
C PHE A 93 -9.91 -17.75 17.23
N ASN A 94 -11.06 -18.15 16.68
CA ASN A 94 -12.17 -17.22 16.48
C ASN A 94 -12.76 -16.71 17.80
N GLY A 95 -12.75 -17.52 18.86
CA GLY A 95 -13.21 -17.13 20.19
C GLY A 95 -12.31 -16.10 20.86
N ILE A 96 -10.98 -16.29 20.81
CA ILE A 96 -10.01 -15.31 21.30
C ILE A 96 -10.18 -14.01 20.51
N ASP A 97 -10.31 -14.11 19.20
CA ASP A 97 -10.49 -12.96 18.33
C ASP A 97 -11.78 -12.19 18.59
N THR A 98 -12.81 -12.83 19.09
CA THR A 98 -14.09 -12.17 19.43
C THR A 98 -13.85 -11.06 20.45
N GLY A 99 -13.03 -11.28 21.47
CA GLY A 99 -12.66 -10.25 22.42
C GLY A 99 -11.60 -9.29 21.91
N TYR A 100 -10.60 -9.79 21.16
CA TYR A 100 -9.56 -8.94 20.56
C TYR A 100 -10.15 -7.88 19.62
N SER A 101 -11.10 -8.28 18.78
CA SER A 101 -11.76 -7.40 17.83
C SER A 101 -12.58 -6.28 18.48
N GLN A 102 -13.08 -6.48 19.72
CA GLN A 102 -13.79 -5.44 20.48
C GLN A 102 -12.90 -4.24 20.81
N VAL A 103 -11.61 -4.48 21.01
CA VAL A 103 -10.62 -3.45 21.36
C VAL A 103 -9.97 -2.84 20.11
N THR A 104 -9.67 -3.68 19.12
CA THR A 104 -8.85 -3.29 17.96
C THR A 104 -9.66 -2.95 16.72
N ALA A 105 -10.98 -3.28 16.70
CA ALA A 105 -11.87 -3.14 15.57
C ALA A 105 -11.32 -3.81 14.27
N LYS A 106 -10.60 -4.92 14.43
CA LYS A 106 -10.09 -5.77 13.34
C LYS A 106 -9.99 -7.23 13.77
N ARG A 107 -9.88 -8.13 12.79
CA ARG A 107 -9.53 -9.54 13.04
C ARG A 107 -8.05 -9.68 13.40
N SER A 108 -7.74 -10.54 14.36
CA SER A 108 -6.37 -10.89 14.68
C SER A 108 -5.73 -11.79 13.62
N GLY A 109 -4.45 -11.53 13.33
CA GLY A 109 -3.60 -12.37 12.50
C GLY A 109 -2.51 -13.07 13.32
N PHE A 110 -1.32 -13.26 12.73
CA PHE A 110 -0.20 -13.93 13.40
C PHE A 110 0.32 -13.13 14.61
N GLU A 111 0.10 -11.81 14.65
CA GLU A 111 0.44 -10.94 15.79
C GLU A 111 -0.19 -11.39 17.11
N LEU A 112 -1.23 -12.23 17.06
CA LEU A 112 -1.82 -12.84 18.25
C LEU A 112 -0.79 -13.64 19.06
N PHE A 113 0.17 -14.29 18.40
CA PHE A 113 1.20 -15.08 19.07
C PHE A 113 2.24 -14.21 19.76
N ASP A 114 2.54 -13.04 19.21
CA ASP A 114 3.46 -12.07 19.84
C ASP A 114 2.86 -11.53 21.14
N MET A 115 1.57 -11.21 21.12
CA MET A 115 0.85 -10.75 22.32
C MET A 115 0.77 -11.83 23.42
N LEU A 116 0.61 -13.09 23.03
CA LEU A 116 0.58 -14.21 23.99
C LEU A 116 1.95 -14.47 24.63
N GLY A 117 3.06 -14.13 23.94
CA GLY A 117 4.41 -14.26 24.44
C GLY A 117 4.83 -13.16 25.42
N ASP A 118 4.52 -11.92 25.11
CA ASP A 118 4.99 -10.74 25.86
C ASP A 118 4.14 -10.42 27.10
N ASP A 119 2.86 -10.79 27.14
CA ASP A 119 1.88 -10.37 28.16
C ASP A 119 1.10 -11.53 28.80
N ALA A 120 1.75 -12.67 29.05
CA ALA A 120 1.08 -13.84 29.63
C ALA A 120 0.30 -13.53 30.95
N ASN A 121 0.74 -12.52 31.71
CA ASN A 121 0.07 -12.07 32.92
C ASN A 121 -1.27 -11.36 32.68
N LYS A 122 -1.53 -10.87 31.45
CA LYS A 122 -2.79 -10.23 31.08
C LYS A 122 -3.83 -11.22 30.55
N LEU A 123 -3.43 -12.46 30.31
CA LEU A 123 -4.29 -13.52 29.81
C LEU A 123 -5.39 -13.90 30.82
N THR A 124 -5.08 -13.88 32.13
CA THR A 124 -6.05 -14.30 33.18
C THR A 124 -7.27 -13.39 33.22
N PRO A 125 -7.15 -12.04 33.34
CA PRO A 125 -8.29 -11.16 33.24
C PRO A 125 -9.08 -11.34 31.94
N TYR A 126 -8.37 -11.44 30.81
CA TYR A 126 -8.97 -11.60 29.50
C TYR A 126 -9.83 -12.89 29.38
N ILE A 127 -9.36 -14.01 29.95
CA ILE A 127 -10.10 -15.29 30.00
C ILE A 127 -11.36 -15.14 30.86
N LEU A 128 -11.26 -14.47 32.00
CA LEU A 128 -12.37 -14.27 32.92
C LEU A 128 -13.46 -13.38 32.30
N ASP A 129 -13.07 -12.30 31.63
CA ASP A 129 -14.00 -11.39 30.97
C ASP A 129 -14.75 -12.07 29.78
N ASN A 130 -14.13 -13.10 29.19
CA ASN A 130 -14.69 -13.84 28.05
C ASN A 130 -15.18 -15.25 28.42
N LEU A 131 -15.39 -15.54 29.71
CA LEU A 131 -15.77 -16.89 30.20
C LEU A 131 -17.05 -17.44 29.51
N GLY A 132 -18.03 -16.58 29.23
CA GLY A 132 -19.26 -16.97 28.53
C GLY A 132 -19.01 -17.49 27.12
N ILE A 133 -18.07 -16.89 26.38
CA ILE A 133 -17.65 -17.31 25.06
C ILE A 133 -16.95 -18.69 25.15
N ILE A 134 -16.05 -18.85 26.11
CA ILE A 134 -15.30 -20.10 26.33
C ILE A 134 -16.25 -21.24 26.63
N LEU A 135 -17.21 -21.03 27.51
CA LEU A 135 -18.23 -22.04 27.85
C LEU A 135 -19.12 -22.38 26.64
N GLY A 136 -19.52 -21.39 25.84
CA GLY A 136 -20.25 -21.58 24.60
C GLY A 136 -19.48 -22.42 23.58
N LEU A 137 -18.19 -22.17 23.42
CA LEU A 137 -17.30 -22.95 22.55
C LEU A 137 -17.11 -24.38 23.06
N ALA A 138 -17.01 -24.59 24.38
CA ALA A 138 -16.93 -25.91 25.00
C ALA A 138 -18.23 -26.71 24.78
N ALA A 139 -19.37 -26.07 24.94
CA ALA A 139 -20.69 -26.68 24.69
C ALA A 139 -20.85 -27.08 23.20
N LEU A 140 -20.40 -26.19 22.27
CA LEU A 140 -20.39 -26.49 20.85
C LEU A 140 -19.46 -27.66 20.54
N GLY A 141 -18.25 -27.68 21.12
CA GLY A 141 -17.30 -28.79 21.00
C GLY A 141 -17.93 -30.14 21.45
N TYR A 142 -18.62 -30.12 22.61
CA TYR A 142 -19.36 -31.30 23.09
C TYR A 142 -20.47 -31.73 22.11
N PHE A 143 -21.26 -30.80 21.60
CA PHE A 143 -22.29 -31.09 20.60
C PHE A 143 -21.69 -31.69 19.33
N LEU A 144 -20.59 -31.15 18.81
CA LEU A 144 -19.86 -31.68 17.67
C LEU A 144 -19.41 -33.12 17.89
N LEU A 145 -18.98 -33.49 19.10
CA LEU A 145 -18.69 -34.90 19.45
C LEU A 145 -19.85 -35.84 19.23
N ARG A 146 -21.08 -35.36 19.33
CA ARG A 146 -22.28 -36.19 19.14
C ARG A 146 -22.66 -36.35 17.67
N ILE A 147 -22.42 -35.36 16.82
CA ILE A 147 -22.89 -35.34 15.43
C ILE A 147 -21.84 -35.75 14.40
N ILE A 148 -20.52 -35.76 14.75
CA ILE A 148 -19.47 -36.17 13.81
C ILE A 148 -19.70 -37.63 13.38
N PRO A 149 -19.88 -37.91 12.08
CA PRO A 149 -20.06 -39.25 11.58
C PRO A 149 -18.76 -40.05 11.72
N VAL A 150 -18.85 -41.16 12.47
CA VAL A 150 -17.70 -42.03 12.79
C VAL A 150 -17.70 -43.27 11.91
N ARG A 151 -18.87 -43.77 11.55
CA ARG A 151 -19.08 -45.03 10.78
C ARG A 151 -19.77 -44.71 9.46
N GLY A 152 -19.36 -45.36 8.37
CA GLY A 152 -20.00 -45.23 7.08
C GLY A 152 -19.07 -45.37 5.89
N GLN A 153 -19.58 -45.11 4.68
CA GLN A 153 -18.83 -45.25 3.44
C GLN A 153 -17.95 -44.05 3.21
N TYR A 154 -16.65 -44.30 3.09
CA TYR A 154 -15.63 -43.34 2.70
C TYR A 154 -14.95 -43.79 1.42
N PRO A 155 -14.44 -42.87 0.59
CA PRO A 155 -13.59 -43.21 -0.54
C PRO A 155 -12.39 -44.05 -0.08
N GLN A 156 -12.13 -45.17 -0.74
CA GLN A 156 -10.95 -46.00 -0.45
C GLN A 156 -10.00 -45.95 -1.63
N ILE A 157 -8.71 -45.67 -1.34
CA ILE A 157 -7.63 -45.77 -2.31
C ILE A 157 -6.99 -47.14 -2.18
N ASP A 158 -7.10 -47.96 -3.22
CA ASP A 158 -6.46 -49.27 -3.29
C ASP A 158 -5.17 -49.19 -4.11
N PHE A 159 -4.05 -49.03 -3.42
CA PHE A 159 -2.72 -49.02 -4.05
C PHE A 159 -2.23 -50.45 -4.37
N LYS A 160 -2.75 -51.49 -3.68
CA LYS A 160 -2.28 -52.88 -3.88
C LYS A 160 -2.98 -53.55 -5.06
N GLY A 161 -4.30 -53.38 -5.15
CA GLY A 161 -5.07 -54.00 -6.23
C GLY A 161 -5.11 -53.21 -7.53
N ARG A 162 -5.02 -51.88 -7.44
CA ARG A 162 -5.10 -50.95 -8.60
C ARG A 162 -4.15 -49.77 -8.45
N PRO A 163 -2.82 -49.96 -8.55
CA PRO A 163 -1.82 -48.94 -8.21
C PRO A 163 -1.95 -47.69 -9.04
N LEU A 164 -2.25 -47.75 -10.33
CA LEU A 164 -2.42 -46.60 -11.18
C LEU A 164 -3.64 -45.74 -10.76
N ARG A 165 -4.76 -46.37 -10.42
CA ARG A 165 -5.94 -45.63 -9.90
C ARG A 165 -5.64 -45.02 -8.54
N GLY A 166 -4.90 -45.71 -7.68
CA GLY A 166 -4.45 -45.20 -6.40
C GLY A 166 -3.61 -43.95 -6.57
N LEU A 167 -2.64 -43.99 -7.49
CA LEU A 167 -1.77 -42.85 -7.82
C LEU A 167 -2.57 -41.66 -8.38
N ILE A 168 -3.45 -41.87 -9.33
CA ILE A 168 -4.31 -40.83 -9.91
C ILE A 168 -5.17 -40.18 -8.83
N THR A 169 -5.75 -40.96 -7.93
CA THR A 169 -6.59 -40.43 -6.84
C THR A 169 -5.76 -39.63 -5.83
N ALA A 170 -4.54 -40.05 -5.53
CA ALA A 170 -3.61 -39.31 -4.67
C ALA A 170 -3.21 -37.98 -5.29
N ILE A 171 -2.89 -37.96 -6.59
CA ILE A 171 -2.56 -36.72 -7.32
C ILE A 171 -3.79 -35.79 -7.36
N ALA A 172 -4.98 -36.30 -7.67
CA ALA A 172 -6.21 -35.52 -7.68
C ALA A 172 -6.52 -34.93 -6.30
N PHE A 173 -6.32 -35.69 -5.23
CA PHE A 173 -6.46 -35.22 -3.87
C PHE A 173 -5.46 -34.10 -3.54
N ALA A 174 -4.19 -34.30 -3.86
CA ALA A 174 -3.15 -33.28 -3.63
C ALA A 174 -3.45 -31.99 -4.42
N ALA A 175 -3.87 -32.12 -5.68
CA ALA A 175 -4.27 -30.99 -6.50
C ALA A 175 -5.49 -30.25 -5.92
N THR A 176 -6.51 -31.01 -5.44
CA THR A 176 -7.70 -30.42 -4.79
C THR A 176 -7.32 -29.68 -3.50
N CYS A 177 -6.46 -30.28 -2.68
CA CYS A 177 -5.97 -29.63 -1.46
C CYS A 177 -5.15 -28.36 -1.79
N LEU A 178 -4.30 -28.39 -2.82
CA LEU A 178 -3.53 -27.24 -3.26
C LEU A 178 -4.44 -26.10 -3.75
N VAL A 179 -5.42 -26.40 -4.58
CA VAL A 179 -6.41 -25.41 -5.07
C VAL A 179 -7.24 -24.89 -3.90
N GLY A 180 -7.66 -25.76 -2.99
CA GLY A 180 -8.38 -25.38 -1.78
C GLY A 180 -7.54 -24.46 -0.88
N PHE A 181 -6.30 -24.83 -0.59
CA PHE A 181 -5.38 -24.01 0.20
C PHE A 181 -5.14 -22.62 -0.42
N ARG A 182 -5.05 -22.54 -1.76
CA ARG A 182 -4.94 -21.27 -2.49
C ARG A 182 -6.26 -20.47 -2.49
N GLY A 183 -7.39 -21.08 -2.15
CA GLY A 183 -8.71 -20.46 -2.26
C GLY A 183 -9.23 -20.36 -3.69
N GLY A 184 -8.63 -21.10 -4.66
CA GLY A 184 -9.04 -21.11 -6.06
C GLY A 184 -7.87 -21.20 -7.05
N LEU A 185 -8.16 -20.90 -8.33
CA LEU A 185 -7.20 -20.98 -9.45
C LEU A 185 -6.57 -19.62 -9.79
N GLN A 186 -6.87 -18.57 -9.05
CA GLN A 186 -6.31 -17.22 -9.25
C GLN A 186 -4.77 -17.23 -9.12
N LEU A 187 -4.12 -16.21 -9.71
CA LEU A 187 -2.65 -16.11 -9.78
C LEU A 187 -1.98 -16.11 -8.40
N ARG A 188 -2.56 -15.46 -7.40
CA ARG A 188 -2.06 -15.45 -6.02
C ARG A 188 -3.05 -16.14 -5.06
N PRO A 189 -2.57 -16.72 -3.95
CA PRO A 189 -3.46 -17.26 -2.93
C PRO A 189 -4.44 -16.20 -2.40
N LEU A 190 -5.67 -16.64 -2.08
CA LEU A 190 -6.68 -15.81 -1.45
C LEU A 190 -6.20 -15.36 -0.06
N ARG A 191 -6.31 -14.07 0.22
CA ARG A 191 -5.93 -13.44 1.49
C ARG A 191 -7.10 -12.74 2.11
N ALA A 192 -7.03 -12.50 3.41
CA ALA A 192 -8.09 -11.81 4.13
C ALA A 192 -8.37 -10.40 3.58
N ILE A 193 -7.35 -9.66 3.15
CA ILE A 193 -7.50 -8.33 2.52
C ILE A 193 -8.38 -8.36 1.25
N ASP A 194 -8.46 -9.50 0.56
CA ASP A 194 -9.26 -9.61 -0.65
C ASP A 194 -10.77 -9.54 -0.39
N ALA A 195 -11.21 -9.67 0.88
CA ALA A 195 -12.61 -9.53 1.26
C ALA A 195 -13.18 -8.17 0.84
N SER A 196 -12.39 -7.11 0.91
CA SER A 196 -12.77 -5.76 0.49
C SER A 196 -13.05 -5.59 -1.01
N THR A 197 -12.76 -6.61 -1.83
CA THR A 197 -13.17 -6.63 -3.24
C THR A 197 -14.60 -7.12 -3.44
N PHE A 198 -15.18 -7.83 -2.45
CA PHE A 198 -16.50 -8.45 -2.51
C PHE A 198 -17.55 -7.74 -1.68
N VAL A 199 -17.12 -7.08 -0.60
CA VAL A 199 -17.99 -6.37 0.36
C VAL A 199 -17.39 -5.00 0.68
N ALA A 200 -18.16 -4.12 1.30
CA ALA A 200 -17.65 -2.85 1.82
C ALA A 200 -16.51 -3.10 2.83
N PRO A 201 -15.46 -2.29 2.83
CA PRO A 201 -14.28 -2.51 3.67
C PRO A 201 -14.60 -2.63 5.17
N GLU A 202 -15.56 -1.86 5.63
CA GLU A 202 -15.98 -1.79 7.04
C GLU A 202 -16.60 -3.11 7.51
N ILE A 203 -17.17 -3.90 6.59
CA ILE A 203 -17.77 -5.22 6.88
C ILE A 203 -16.88 -6.39 6.44
N ALA A 204 -15.72 -6.15 5.84
CA ALA A 204 -14.75 -7.18 5.45
C ALA A 204 -14.33 -8.10 6.62
N PRO A 205 -14.22 -7.62 7.88
CA PRO A 205 -13.97 -8.49 9.03
C PRO A 205 -15.05 -9.55 9.26
N LEU A 206 -16.28 -9.32 8.81
CA LEU A 206 -17.36 -10.33 8.88
C LEU A 206 -17.14 -11.48 7.90
N VAL A 207 -16.54 -11.23 6.75
CA VAL A 207 -16.27 -12.24 5.71
C VAL A 207 -15.15 -13.19 6.12
N THR A 208 -14.12 -12.68 6.76
CA THR A 208 -12.89 -13.42 7.09
C THR A 208 -12.99 -14.15 8.42
N SER A 209 -12.06 -15.08 8.66
CA SER A 209 -11.92 -15.80 9.92
C SER A 209 -10.49 -15.68 10.45
N THR A 210 -10.30 -15.78 11.76
CA THR A 210 -8.97 -15.69 12.40
C THR A 210 -8.00 -16.78 11.90
N PRO A 211 -8.39 -18.03 11.69
CA PRO A 211 -7.50 -19.01 11.07
C PRO A 211 -7.03 -18.60 9.67
N LEU A 212 -7.88 -17.96 8.85
CA LEU A 212 -7.47 -17.43 7.55
C LEU A 212 -6.47 -16.29 7.71
N GLN A 213 -6.70 -15.37 8.66
CA GLN A 213 -5.76 -14.29 8.96
C GLN A 213 -4.40 -14.86 9.36
N ILE A 214 -4.37 -15.81 10.28
CA ILE A 214 -3.13 -16.48 10.73
C ILE A 214 -2.41 -17.15 9.55
N ILE A 215 -3.13 -17.92 8.73
CA ILE A 215 -2.56 -18.59 7.54
C ILE A 215 -1.98 -17.56 6.57
N SER A 216 -2.70 -16.45 6.32
CA SER A 216 -2.27 -15.41 5.37
C SER A 216 -1.10 -14.59 5.89
N THR A 217 -0.90 -14.54 7.21
CA THR A 217 0.14 -13.71 7.86
C THR A 217 1.24 -14.56 8.53
N TRP A 218 1.21 -15.87 8.38
CA TRP A 218 2.22 -16.80 8.89
C TRP A 218 3.63 -16.42 8.40
N GLN A 219 4.59 -16.34 9.31
CA GLN A 219 5.99 -15.95 9.05
C GLN A 219 6.18 -14.51 8.53
N ARG A 220 5.22 -13.60 8.78
CA ARG A 220 5.26 -12.22 8.30
C ARG A 220 5.32 -11.22 9.45
N ASN A 221 6.33 -11.35 10.31
CA ASN A 221 6.59 -10.44 11.43
C ASN A 221 7.68 -9.44 11.04
N GLY A 222 7.36 -8.55 10.10
CA GLY A 222 8.31 -7.58 9.57
C GLY A 222 8.52 -6.34 10.44
N LEU A 223 7.87 -6.25 11.63
CA LEU A 223 7.90 -5.06 12.46
C LEU A 223 8.68 -5.34 13.75
N PRO A 224 9.93 -4.80 13.90
CA PRO A 224 10.72 -5.00 15.09
C PRO A 224 10.13 -4.29 16.31
N ASN A 225 10.44 -4.83 17.48
CA ASN A 225 10.15 -4.18 18.76
C ASN A 225 11.30 -3.23 19.07
N PHE A 226 11.03 -1.93 19.12
CA PHE A 226 12.03 -0.93 19.43
C PHE A 226 12.03 -0.63 20.94
N ASP A 227 13.16 -0.84 21.57
CA ASP A 227 13.39 -0.57 23.00
C ASP A 227 14.53 0.44 23.17
N PHE A 228 14.26 1.70 22.82
CA PHE A 228 15.16 2.81 23.05
C PHE A 228 14.40 4.12 23.31
N ALA A 229 15.05 5.04 24.05
CA ALA A 229 14.53 6.38 24.31
C ALA A 229 15.09 7.39 23.32
N VAL A 230 14.22 8.27 22.81
CA VAL A 230 14.64 9.36 21.93
C VAL A 230 15.24 10.50 22.75
N GLN A 231 16.45 10.92 22.38
CA GLN A 231 17.10 12.09 22.97
C GLN A 231 17.03 13.27 21.97
N TRP A 232 16.17 14.22 22.27
CA TRP A 232 16.08 15.44 21.48
C TRP A 232 17.19 16.44 21.84
N PRO A 233 17.68 17.25 20.89
CA PRO A 233 18.57 18.36 21.20
C PRO A 233 17.94 19.29 22.22
N ASN A 234 18.76 19.87 23.14
CA ASN A 234 18.33 20.69 24.28
C ASN A 234 17.46 21.91 23.93
N ASN A 235 17.34 22.30 22.69
CA ASN A 235 16.49 23.41 22.20
C ASN A 235 15.12 22.95 21.69
N ALA A 236 14.81 21.66 21.68
CA ALA A 236 13.51 21.16 21.29
C ALA A 236 12.58 21.17 22.53
N THR A 237 11.64 22.10 22.56
CA THR A 237 10.79 22.44 23.69
C THR A 237 9.76 21.40 24.12
N ASN A 238 9.80 20.15 23.62
CA ASN A 238 8.83 19.13 24.00
C ASN A 238 9.42 17.73 24.10
N ASN A 239 9.35 17.15 25.29
CA ASN A 239 9.80 15.80 25.61
C ASN A 239 8.86 14.67 25.13
N ASN A 240 7.90 14.96 24.27
CA ASN A 240 6.93 13.96 23.79
C ASN A 240 7.05 13.79 22.27
N THR A 241 7.56 12.63 21.84
CA THR A 241 7.83 12.30 20.44
C THR A 241 6.62 12.46 19.53
N THR A 242 5.45 12.05 20.02
CA THR A 242 4.18 12.18 19.32
C THR A 242 3.77 13.65 19.18
N ASP A 243 4.00 14.45 20.20
CA ASP A 243 3.65 15.87 20.24
C ASP A 243 4.51 16.72 19.27
N TRP A 244 5.79 16.38 19.07
CA TRP A 244 6.63 17.11 18.13
C TRP A 244 6.24 16.83 16.67
N LEU A 245 6.03 15.58 16.32
CA LEU A 245 5.52 15.18 15.01
C LEU A 245 4.10 15.74 14.76
N LEU A 246 3.31 15.89 15.82
CA LEU A 246 1.91 16.32 15.76
C LEU A 246 1.69 17.83 15.94
N LYS A 247 2.46 18.53 16.79
CA LYS A 247 2.25 19.94 17.13
C LYS A 247 2.85 20.94 16.16
N ASN A 248 3.90 20.55 15.42
CA ASN A 248 4.52 21.44 14.43
C ASN A 248 3.77 21.51 13.10
N THR A 249 2.59 20.94 13.01
CA THR A 249 1.70 21.11 11.86
C THR A 249 0.74 22.27 12.11
N GLN A 250 1.15 23.49 11.82
CA GLN A 250 0.21 24.58 11.61
C GLN A 250 -0.68 24.23 10.41
N PRO A 251 -2.00 24.50 10.48
CA PRO A 251 -2.82 24.38 9.28
C PRO A 251 -2.24 25.34 8.24
N LEU A 252 -1.77 24.79 7.15
CA LEU A 252 -1.31 25.58 6.02
C LEU A 252 -2.51 26.38 5.51
N HIS A 253 -2.35 27.70 5.41
CA HIS A 253 -3.27 28.47 4.63
C HIS A 253 -3.15 27.98 3.17
N PRO A 254 -4.25 27.49 2.58
CA PRO A 254 -4.20 26.97 1.23
C PRO A 254 -3.72 28.06 0.27
N PHE A 255 -2.80 27.71 -0.61
CA PHE A 255 -2.44 28.55 -1.73
C PHE A 255 -3.60 28.46 -2.75
N PRO A 256 -4.19 29.59 -3.19
CA PRO A 256 -5.31 29.52 -4.10
C PRO A 256 -4.82 29.20 -5.51
N MET A 257 -4.79 27.93 -5.89
CA MET A 257 -4.79 27.55 -7.29
C MET A 257 -6.25 27.51 -7.79
N SER A 258 -6.89 28.67 -7.84
CA SER A 258 -8.27 28.77 -8.30
C SER A 258 -8.37 29.62 -9.55
N ARG A 259 -8.96 29.07 -10.61
CA ARG A 259 -9.48 29.87 -11.73
C ARG A 259 -10.77 30.55 -11.28
N SER A 260 -10.80 31.85 -11.17
CA SER A 260 -12.05 32.60 -11.11
C SER A 260 -12.53 32.87 -12.52
N GLN A 261 -13.39 32.04 -13.07
CA GLN A 261 -14.21 32.41 -14.20
C GLN A 261 -15.59 32.76 -13.68
N GLY A 262 -15.99 34.02 -13.83
CA GLY A 262 -17.35 34.44 -13.53
C GLY A 262 -17.78 34.42 -12.06
N GLY A 263 -16.85 34.54 -11.08
CA GLY A 263 -17.18 34.73 -9.66
C GLY A 263 -17.34 33.46 -8.82
N GLY A 264 -17.06 32.27 -9.35
CA GLY A 264 -17.10 30.99 -8.61
C GLY A 264 -15.73 30.29 -8.55
N TRP A 265 -15.41 29.68 -7.41
CA TRP A 265 -14.26 28.80 -7.25
C TRP A 265 -14.56 27.42 -7.83
N ILE A 266 -13.70 26.93 -8.74
CA ILE A 266 -13.83 25.59 -9.33
C ILE A 266 -12.71 24.70 -8.79
N GLN A 267 -13.10 23.62 -8.13
CA GLN A 267 -12.16 22.63 -7.62
C GLN A 267 -11.56 21.83 -8.81
N PRO A 268 -10.22 21.81 -8.97
CA PRO A 268 -9.61 21.12 -10.10
C PRO A 268 -9.65 19.60 -9.96
N ASN A 269 -9.58 18.90 -11.09
CA ASN A 269 -9.26 17.48 -11.08
C ASN A 269 -7.81 17.28 -10.65
N ILE A 270 -7.53 16.11 -10.09
CA ILE A 270 -6.18 15.66 -9.71
C ILE A 270 -5.90 14.37 -10.47
N VAL A 271 -4.83 14.33 -11.23
CA VAL A 271 -4.39 13.13 -11.95
C VAL A 271 -2.96 12.80 -11.60
N PHE A 272 -2.78 11.70 -10.86
CA PHE A 272 -1.44 11.12 -10.63
C PHE A 272 -1.09 10.19 -11.77
N ILE A 273 0.07 10.40 -12.38
CA ILE A 273 0.68 9.51 -13.35
C ILE A 273 1.94 8.94 -12.69
N VAL A 274 1.82 7.73 -12.18
CA VAL A 274 2.95 7.01 -11.59
C VAL A 274 3.59 6.16 -12.67
N VAL A 275 4.86 6.39 -12.94
CA VAL A 275 5.60 5.69 -13.99
C VAL A 275 6.46 4.60 -13.39
N GLU A 276 6.22 3.36 -13.80
CA GLU A 276 6.95 2.17 -13.37
C GLU A 276 8.46 2.35 -13.57
N SER A 277 9.23 2.17 -12.50
CA SER A 277 10.69 2.21 -12.48
C SER A 277 11.33 3.52 -12.97
N LEU A 278 10.62 4.65 -12.92
CA LEU A 278 11.15 5.94 -13.37
C LEU A 278 12.11 6.54 -12.34
N ALA A 279 13.38 6.19 -12.45
CA ALA A 279 14.43 6.83 -11.70
C ALA A 279 14.74 8.23 -12.27
N ARG A 280 15.15 9.15 -11.41
CA ARG A 280 15.65 10.46 -11.84
C ARG A 280 16.85 10.35 -12.78
N ASP A 281 17.65 9.27 -12.66
CA ASP A 281 18.78 8.97 -13.54
C ASP A 281 18.40 8.93 -15.02
N TYR A 282 17.19 8.50 -15.36
CA TYR A 282 16.76 8.34 -16.76
C TYR A 282 16.26 9.63 -17.40
N THR A 283 16.17 10.72 -16.63
CA THR A 283 15.64 12.00 -17.13
C THR A 283 16.74 12.95 -17.58
N GLY A 284 16.50 13.69 -18.65
CA GLY A 284 17.44 14.69 -19.15
C GLY A 284 17.64 15.84 -18.17
N PHE A 285 16.55 16.34 -17.55
CA PHE A 285 16.61 17.37 -16.51
C PHE A 285 17.26 16.86 -15.21
N GLY A 286 17.23 15.55 -14.97
CA GLY A 286 17.86 14.92 -13.80
C GLY A 286 19.33 14.63 -13.99
N ASN A 287 19.74 14.20 -15.19
CA ASN A 287 21.06 13.65 -15.41
C ASN A 287 21.59 13.77 -16.85
N GLY A 288 20.92 14.54 -17.73
CA GLY A 288 21.35 14.75 -19.12
C GLY A 288 21.21 13.53 -20.02
N THR A 289 20.35 12.56 -19.67
CA THR A 289 20.10 11.36 -20.48
C THR A 289 19.05 11.63 -21.56
N PRO A 290 19.08 10.92 -22.71
CA PRO A 290 18.17 11.18 -23.82
C PRO A 290 16.83 10.41 -23.75
N PHE A 291 16.50 9.76 -22.63
CA PHE A 291 15.40 8.80 -22.59
C PHE A 291 14.03 9.46 -22.42
N THR A 292 13.95 10.70 -21.89
CA THR A 292 12.69 11.34 -21.54
C THR A 292 12.51 12.75 -22.16
N PRO A 293 12.66 12.90 -23.48
CA PRO A 293 12.61 14.22 -24.11
C PRO A 293 11.26 14.94 -23.96
N PHE A 294 10.15 14.22 -23.76
CA PHE A 294 8.87 14.83 -23.47
C PHE A 294 8.80 15.33 -22.02
N LEU A 295 9.17 14.50 -21.04
CA LEU A 295 9.19 14.90 -19.63
C LEU A 295 10.20 16.05 -19.41
N ASP A 296 11.31 16.07 -20.13
CA ASP A 296 12.31 17.16 -20.08
C ASP A 296 11.69 18.50 -20.52
N ARG A 297 10.90 18.51 -21.60
CA ARG A 297 10.18 19.71 -22.03
C ARG A 297 9.09 20.11 -21.03
N LEU A 298 8.38 19.11 -20.47
CA LEU A 298 7.35 19.38 -19.47
C LEU A 298 7.94 19.94 -18.17
N ALA A 299 9.11 19.47 -17.76
CA ALA A 299 9.83 20.00 -16.59
C ALA A 299 10.30 21.45 -16.78
N ALA A 300 10.53 21.86 -18.05
CA ALA A 300 10.90 23.22 -18.41
C ALA A 300 9.69 24.15 -18.64
N ASP A 301 8.46 23.62 -18.65
CA ASP A 301 7.25 24.40 -18.83
C ASP A 301 7.00 25.32 -17.62
N PRO A 302 6.68 26.62 -17.83
CA PRO A 302 6.44 27.57 -16.73
C PRO A 302 5.25 27.20 -15.82
N ASN A 303 4.35 26.32 -16.28
CA ASN A 303 3.24 25.78 -15.50
C ASN A 303 3.60 24.49 -14.74
N THR A 304 4.87 24.13 -14.65
CA THR A 304 5.38 22.96 -13.95
C THR A 304 6.23 23.33 -12.75
N LEU A 305 5.91 22.71 -11.59
CA LEU A 305 6.83 22.66 -10.46
C LEU A 305 7.60 21.34 -10.52
N TYR A 306 8.92 21.43 -10.43
CA TYR A 306 9.81 20.28 -10.35
C TYR A 306 10.49 20.20 -8.99
N PHE A 307 10.47 19.00 -8.36
CA PHE A 307 11.13 18.72 -7.09
C PHE A 307 12.35 17.82 -7.34
N PRO A 308 13.57 18.36 -7.34
CA PRO A 308 14.78 17.62 -7.70
C PRO A 308 15.28 16.65 -6.63
N TYR A 309 14.81 16.77 -5.38
CA TYR A 309 15.25 15.98 -4.24
C TYR A 309 14.08 15.18 -3.66
N CYS A 310 13.39 14.44 -4.52
CA CYS A 310 12.34 13.52 -4.09
C CYS A 310 12.85 12.08 -4.05
N TYR A 311 12.46 11.36 -3.00
CA TYR A 311 12.89 9.99 -2.73
C TYR A 311 11.67 9.07 -2.62
N ALA A 312 11.71 7.95 -3.34
CA ALA A 312 10.76 6.86 -3.15
C ALA A 312 10.95 6.25 -1.76
N ASN A 313 9.87 5.91 -1.06
CA ASN A 313 9.98 5.34 0.29
C ASN A 313 10.27 3.82 0.29
N GLY A 314 10.34 3.20 -0.88
CA GLY A 314 10.66 1.80 -1.06
C GLY A 314 11.38 1.53 -2.39
N THR A 315 11.69 0.28 -2.66
CA THR A 315 12.39 -0.18 -3.87
C THR A 315 11.52 -1.07 -4.76
N LYS A 316 10.24 -1.21 -4.42
CA LYS A 316 9.27 -2.05 -5.13
C LYS A 316 7.94 -1.34 -5.28
N SER A 317 7.27 -1.58 -6.40
CA SER A 317 5.99 -0.95 -6.74
C SER A 317 4.90 -1.15 -5.67
N ILE A 318 4.92 -2.29 -4.95
CA ILE A 318 3.98 -2.58 -3.87
C ILE A 318 4.09 -1.60 -2.69
N GLU A 319 5.23 -0.95 -2.50
CA GLU A 319 5.52 0.01 -1.42
C GLU A 319 5.03 1.42 -1.78
N MET A 320 4.89 1.72 -3.07
CA MET A 320 4.47 3.03 -3.56
C MET A 320 3.05 3.39 -3.12
N VAL A 321 2.09 2.47 -3.20
CA VAL A 321 0.69 2.76 -2.91
C VAL A 321 0.47 3.20 -1.46
N PRO A 322 0.98 2.51 -0.41
CA PRO A 322 0.94 3.00 0.95
C PRO A 322 1.68 4.33 1.14
N SER A 323 2.84 4.49 0.49
CA SER A 323 3.65 5.70 0.64
C SER A 323 2.95 6.92 0.05
N LEU A 324 2.52 6.83 -1.21
CA LEU A 324 1.96 7.94 -1.95
C LEU A 324 0.55 8.32 -1.49
N PHE A 325 -0.30 7.31 -1.22
CA PHE A 325 -1.73 7.54 -0.94
C PHE A 325 -2.11 7.44 0.54
N CYS A 326 -1.23 6.94 1.41
CA CYS A 326 -1.49 6.85 2.85
C CYS A 326 -0.42 7.55 3.69
N GLY A 327 0.60 8.15 3.07
CA GLY A 327 1.72 8.79 3.78
C GLY A 327 2.48 7.82 4.69
N MET A 328 2.59 6.57 4.28
CA MET A 328 3.17 5.48 5.05
C MET A 328 4.51 5.07 4.44
N PRO A 329 5.67 5.49 4.99
CA PRO A 329 6.97 5.07 4.50
C PRO A 329 7.16 3.56 4.73
N SER A 330 7.99 2.92 3.92
CA SER A 330 8.32 1.51 4.08
C SER A 330 9.41 1.34 5.13
N LEU A 331 9.02 1.14 6.41
CA LEU A 331 9.94 1.00 7.55
C LEU A 331 9.85 -0.38 8.21
N MET A 332 9.49 -1.40 7.45
CA MET A 332 9.44 -2.78 7.90
C MET A 332 10.02 -3.72 6.85
N SER A 333 10.50 -4.89 7.26
CA SER A 333 11.13 -5.87 6.37
C SER A 333 10.14 -6.51 5.39
N GLU A 334 8.85 -6.39 5.63
CA GLU A 334 7.80 -6.91 4.76
C GLU A 334 6.99 -5.77 4.12
N PHE A 335 6.41 -6.05 2.96
CA PHE A 335 5.52 -5.09 2.31
C PHE A 335 4.22 -4.95 3.09
N TYR A 336 3.86 -3.75 3.49
CA TYR A 336 2.68 -3.46 4.29
C TYR A 336 1.40 -4.11 3.73
N VAL A 337 1.16 -3.99 2.43
CA VAL A 337 -0.03 -4.52 1.72
C VAL A 337 -0.17 -6.05 1.86
N THR A 338 0.92 -6.75 2.15
CA THR A 338 0.92 -8.22 2.31
C THR A 338 1.26 -8.69 3.72
N SER A 339 1.49 -7.77 4.64
CA SER A 339 1.82 -8.05 6.04
C SER A 339 0.60 -8.45 6.87
N ALA A 340 0.84 -8.84 8.12
CA ALA A 340 -0.19 -9.06 9.13
C ALA A 340 -1.05 -7.80 9.40
N TYR A 341 -0.52 -6.63 9.08
CA TYR A 341 -1.13 -5.34 9.35
C TYR A 341 -1.93 -4.77 8.17
N ALA A 342 -2.01 -5.48 7.04
CA ALA A 342 -2.68 -5.02 5.84
C ALA A 342 -4.16 -4.63 6.03
N ASN A 343 -4.81 -5.18 7.05
CA ASN A 343 -6.21 -4.90 7.40
C ASN A 343 -6.38 -3.80 8.46
N ASN A 344 -5.32 -3.12 8.85
CA ASN A 344 -5.44 -1.99 9.75
C ASN A 344 -6.25 -0.87 9.09
N LYS A 345 -6.93 -0.07 9.94
CA LYS A 345 -7.55 1.18 9.49
C LYS A 345 -6.46 2.16 9.09
N VAL A 346 -6.53 2.64 7.86
CA VAL A 346 -5.55 3.55 7.29
C VAL A 346 -6.27 4.66 6.57
N ASN A 347 -5.97 5.91 6.93
CA ASN A 347 -6.44 7.05 6.15
C ASN A 347 -5.78 7.04 4.77
N ASN A 348 -6.59 7.00 3.73
CA ASN A 348 -6.13 7.08 2.34
C ASN A 348 -6.60 8.40 1.72
N ALA A 349 -5.79 8.91 0.82
CA ALA A 349 -6.05 10.12 0.07
C ALA A 349 -7.40 10.11 -0.65
N PHE A 350 -7.79 8.98 -1.23
CA PHE A 350 -9.06 8.85 -1.93
C PHE A 350 -10.26 8.95 -0.98
N GLN A 351 -10.18 8.41 0.22
CA GLN A 351 -11.19 8.56 1.26
C GLN A 351 -11.28 10.00 1.78
N LEU A 352 -10.13 10.66 1.90
CA LEU A 352 -10.03 12.04 2.41
C LEU A 352 -10.46 13.07 1.36
N ALA A 353 -10.40 12.75 0.07
CA ALA A 353 -10.83 13.60 -1.02
C ALA A 353 -12.36 13.68 -1.14
N LYS A 354 -13.01 14.18 -0.07
CA LYS A 354 -14.47 14.33 -0.03
C LYS A 354 -14.97 15.23 -1.17
N GLY A 355 -15.99 14.78 -1.87
CA GLY A 355 -16.57 15.50 -3.01
C GLY A 355 -15.92 15.18 -4.36
N TYR A 356 -14.84 14.39 -4.39
CA TYR A 356 -14.27 13.87 -5.63
C TYR A 356 -14.87 12.51 -6.01
N LYS A 357 -14.93 12.24 -7.31
CA LYS A 357 -14.98 10.86 -7.81
C LYS A 357 -13.56 10.32 -7.82
N THR A 358 -13.36 9.14 -7.24
CA THR A 358 -12.02 8.57 -7.10
C THR A 358 -11.85 7.32 -7.94
N ALA A 359 -10.72 7.22 -8.67
CA ALA A 359 -10.42 6.08 -9.52
C ALA A 359 -8.92 5.77 -9.56
N PHE A 360 -8.58 4.48 -9.62
CA PHE A 360 -7.20 4.01 -9.80
C PHE A 360 -7.12 3.08 -11.01
N PHE A 361 -6.13 3.31 -11.85
CA PHE A 361 -5.93 2.61 -13.11
C PHE A 361 -4.58 1.91 -13.12
N HIS A 362 -4.59 0.61 -13.46
CA HIS A 362 -3.37 -0.18 -13.63
C HIS A 362 -3.61 -1.28 -14.67
N GLY A 363 -2.92 -1.23 -15.80
CA GLY A 363 -3.17 -2.09 -16.97
C GLY A 363 -2.89 -3.59 -16.76
N SER A 364 -2.59 -4.04 -15.55
CA SER A 364 -2.36 -5.44 -15.18
C SER A 364 -3.62 -6.11 -14.63
N ASN A 365 -3.51 -7.40 -14.27
CA ASN A 365 -4.58 -8.15 -13.62
C ASN A 365 -5.05 -7.44 -12.34
N ASN A 366 -6.36 -7.42 -12.12
CA ASN A 366 -6.98 -6.70 -11.00
C ASN A 366 -6.43 -7.12 -9.62
N GLY A 367 -6.00 -8.37 -9.47
CA GLY A 367 -5.40 -8.88 -8.22
C GLY A 367 -3.90 -8.59 -8.04
N THR A 368 -3.24 -7.95 -9.01
CA THR A 368 -1.79 -7.73 -8.97
C THR A 368 -1.37 -6.95 -7.73
N MET A 369 -0.33 -7.45 -7.03
CA MET A 369 0.26 -6.88 -5.81
C MET A 369 -0.74 -6.58 -4.67
N GLY A 370 -2.02 -6.92 -4.82
CA GLY A 370 -3.06 -6.59 -3.85
C GLY A 370 -3.57 -5.15 -3.91
N PHE A 371 -3.21 -4.38 -4.93
CA PHE A 371 -3.59 -2.97 -5.06
C PHE A 371 -5.09 -2.75 -5.01
N GLN A 372 -5.87 -3.52 -5.79
CA GLN A 372 -7.33 -3.38 -5.77
C GLN A 372 -7.90 -3.59 -4.38
N SER A 373 -7.47 -4.66 -3.69
CA SER A 373 -7.96 -4.99 -2.35
C SER A 373 -7.62 -3.89 -1.35
N PHE A 374 -6.34 -3.47 -1.32
CA PHE A 374 -5.87 -2.45 -0.40
C PHE A 374 -6.51 -1.08 -0.65
N LEU A 375 -6.56 -0.62 -1.91
CA LEU A 375 -7.13 0.67 -2.26
C LEU A 375 -8.64 0.72 -1.99
N LYS A 376 -9.39 -0.35 -2.30
CA LYS A 376 -10.81 -0.43 -1.97
C LYS A 376 -11.05 -0.44 -0.46
N GLN A 377 -10.26 -1.21 0.30
CA GLN A 377 -10.33 -1.22 1.76
C GLN A 377 -10.10 0.17 2.36
N THR A 378 -9.29 1.00 1.70
CA THR A 378 -8.95 2.35 2.15
C THR A 378 -9.76 3.45 1.46
N GLY A 379 -10.91 3.13 0.82
CA GLY A 379 -11.92 4.09 0.37
C GLY A 379 -11.89 4.47 -1.12
N LEU A 380 -11.15 3.76 -1.97
CA LEU A 380 -11.21 3.98 -3.42
C LEU A 380 -12.56 3.52 -3.99
N GLN A 381 -13.22 4.37 -4.79
CA GLN A 381 -14.52 4.05 -5.40
C GLN A 381 -14.39 3.12 -6.61
N GLN A 382 -13.47 3.40 -7.53
CA GLN A 382 -13.33 2.65 -8.78
C GLN A 382 -11.89 2.17 -8.99
N TYR A 383 -11.74 0.89 -9.32
CA TYR A 383 -10.47 0.31 -9.75
C TYR A 383 -10.61 -0.20 -11.17
N HIS A 384 -9.72 0.22 -12.05
CA HIS A 384 -9.68 -0.18 -13.45
C HIS A 384 -8.40 -0.98 -13.71
N GLY A 385 -8.54 -2.29 -13.82
CA GLY A 385 -7.48 -3.21 -14.23
C GLY A 385 -7.73 -3.70 -15.66
N ILE A 386 -7.11 -4.84 -15.97
CA ILE A 386 -7.26 -5.48 -17.28
C ILE A 386 -8.71 -5.93 -17.55
N ASP A 387 -9.47 -6.26 -16.48
CA ASP A 387 -10.87 -6.71 -16.59
C ASP A 387 -11.80 -5.58 -17.10
N GLN A 388 -11.42 -4.32 -16.93
CA GLN A 388 -12.16 -3.15 -17.42
C GLN A 388 -11.64 -2.67 -18.77
N TYR A 389 -10.58 -3.28 -19.31
CA TYR A 389 -10.06 -2.95 -20.63
C TYR A 389 -10.93 -3.57 -21.74
N PRO A 390 -11.18 -2.89 -22.88
CA PRO A 390 -12.03 -3.43 -23.93
C PRO A 390 -11.52 -4.78 -24.47
N ALA A 391 -12.34 -5.83 -24.34
CA ALA A 391 -11.97 -7.21 -24.67
C ALA A 391 -11.53 -7.39 -26.14
N ASN A 392 -12.12 -6.61 -27.08
CA ASN A 392 -11.77 -6.65 -28.48
C ASN A 392 -10.38 -6.05 -28.80
N LEU A 393 -9.82 -5.24 -27.89
CA LEU A 393 -8.49 -4.62 -28.02
C LEU A 393 -7.41 -5.38 -27.27
N TYR A 394 -7.80 -6.19 -26.30
CA TYR A 394 -6.88 -6.89 -25.39
C TYR A 394 -5.73 -7.63 -26.11
N LYS A 395 -6.05 -8.50 -27.06
CA LYS A 395 -5.03 -9.31 -27.76
C LYS A 395 -4.01 -8.49 -28.53
N ARG A 396 -4.41 -7.31 -29.03
CA ARG A 396 -3.53 -6.40 -29.76
C ARG A 396 -2.58 -5.65 -28.82
N ASP A 397 -3.12 -5.25 -27.66
CA ASP A 397 -2.47 -4.28 -26.78
C ASP A 397 -1.78 -4.91 -25.58
N PHE A 398 -1.94 -6.24 -25.37
CA PHE A 398 -1.28 -7.00 -24.30
C PHE A 398 0.20 -7.21 -24.61
N ASP A 399 1.06 -6.95 -23.61
CA ASP A 399 2.52 -7.02 -23.72
C ASP A 399 3.09 -8.44 -23.74
N GLY A 400 2.26 -9.44 -23.49
CA GLY A 400 2.64 -10.85 -23.41
C GLY A 400 3.04 -11.34 -22.02
N ASN A 401 3.16 -10.46 -21.04
CA ASN A 401 3.66 -10.78 -19.69
C ASN A 401 2.76 -10.22 -18.57
N TRP A 402 2.66 -8.91 -18.46
CA TRP A 402 2.09 -8.24 -17.30
C TRP A 402 0.73 -7.61 -17.54
N GLY A 403 0.51 -7.04 -18.72
CA GLY A 403 -0.74 -6.34 -19.00
C GLY A 403 -0.75 -5.55 -20.31
N ILE A 404 -1.49 -4.47 -20.31
CA ILE A 404 -1.67 -3.61 -21.49
C ILE A 404 -0.50 -2.64 -21.60
N PHE A 405 0.11 -2.51 -22.78
CA PHE A 405 1.13 -1.52 -23.05
C PHE A 405 0.69 -0.09 -22.66
N ASP A 406 1.62 0.74 -22.21
CA ASP A 406 1.34 2.07 -21.66
C ASP A 406 0.60 2.97 -22.65
N GLU A 407 0.98 3.04 -23.94
CA GLU A 407 0.31 3.93 -24.90
C GLU A 407 -1.19 3.62 -25.04
N PRO A 408 -1.63 2.40 -25.39
CA PRO A 408 -3.06 2.11 -25.49
C PRO A 408 -3.78 2.21 -24.14
N TYR A 409 -3.11 1.95 -23.02
CA TYR A 409 -3.73 2.06 -21.70
C TYR A 409 -3.94 3.52 -21.27
N LEU A 410 -2.97 4.41 -21.54
CA LEU A 410 -3.12 5.86 -21.34
C LEU A 410 -4.24 6.45 -22.21
N GLN A 411 -4.40 5.96 -23.44
CA GLN A 411 -5.54 6.36 -24.30
C GLN A 411 -6.89 5.81 -23.76
N HIS A 412 -6.89 4.62 -23.14
CA HIS A 412 -8.07 4.11 -22.45
C HIS A 412 -8.40 4.96 -21.22
N PHE A 413 -7.41 5.36 -20.44
CA PHE A 413 -7.59 6.26 -19.30
C PHE A 413 -8.27 7.57 -19.71
N ILE A 414 -7.88 8.20 -20.84
CA ILE A 414 -8.55 9.41 -21.35
C ILE A 414 -10.05 9.17 -21.59
N ARG A 415 -10.41 8.04 -22.22
CA ARG A 415 -11.82 7.70 -22.45
C ARG A 415 -12.61 7.51 -21.15
N CYS A 416 -11.98 6.92 -20.14
CA CYS A 416 -12.57 6.78 -18.82
C CYS A 416 -12.71 8.14 -18.12
N MET A 417 -11.72 9.03 -18.24
CA MET A 417 -11.78 10.39 -17.71
C MET A 417 -12.91 11.20 -18.37
N ASP A 418 -13.17 11.05 -19.66
CA ASP A 418 -14.31 11.68 -20.34
C ASP A 418 -15.66 11.26 -19.71
N THR A 419 -15.74 10.04 -19.19
CA THR A 419 -16.95 9.54 -18.51
C THR A 419 -17.01 9.94 -17.04
N LEU A 420 -15.87 9.91 -16.35
CA LEU A 420 -15.79 10.25 -14.93
C LEU A 420 -16.06 11.74 -14.69
N ASN A 421 -15.51 12.60 -15.56
CA ASN A 421 -15.67 14.04 -15.49
C ASN A 421 -16.99 14.48 -16.16
N ASP A 422 -18.10 14.33 -15.44
CA ASP A 422 -19.45 14.75 -15.89
C ASP A 422 -19.77 16.24 -15.62
N GLY A 423 -18.77 17.01 -15.18
CA GLY A 423 -18.92 18.43 -14.85
C GLY A 423 -19.63 18.72 -13.52
N LYS A 424 -20.06 17.69 -12.77
CA LYS A 424 -20.75 17.85 -11.47
C LYS A 424 -19.80 17.75 -10.28
N GLN A 425 -18.85 16.86 -10.36
CA GLN A 425 -17.84 16.62 -9.32
C GLN A 425 -16.45 16.53 -9.95
N PRO A 426 -15.41 17.07 -9.30
CA PRO A 426 -14.04 16.87 -9.74
C PRO A 426 -13.64 15.40 -9.61
N VAL A 427 -12.61 15.01 -10.36
CA VAL A 427 -12.07 13.65 -10.37
C VAL A 427 -10.70 13.64 -9.71
N PHE A 428 -10.48 12.73 -8.78
CA PHE A 428 -9.16 12.37 -8.30
C PHE A 428 -8.82 10.97 -8.81
N ALA A 429 -7.98 10.91 -9.84
CA ALA A 429 -7.59 9.67 -10.47
C ALA A 429 -6.08 9.44 -10.36
N SER A 430 -5.66 8.19 -10.30
CA SER A 430 -4.27 7.78 -10.49
C SER A 430 -4.17 6.73 -11.59
N ILE A 431 -3.16 6.85 -12.43
CA ILE A 431 -2.78 5.82 -13.39
C ILE A 431 -1.34 5.39 -13.11
N PHE A 432 -1.14 4.08 -13.02
CA PHE A 432 0.16 3.46 -12.86
C PHE A 432 0.54 2.71 -14.15
N THR A 433 1.67 3.08 -14.75
CA THR A 433 2.17 2.48 -15.99
C THR A 433 2.81 1.11 -15.74
N LEU A 434 3.18 0.40 -16.78
CA LEU A 434 3.56 -1.01 -16.69
C LEU A 434 4.74 -1.39 -17.57
N SER A 435 4.93 -0.72 -18.73
CA SER A 435 5.81 -1.22 -19.80
C SER A 435 7.29 -1.21 -19.44
N SER A 436 7.69 -0.47 -18.40
CA SER A 436 9.07 -0.44 -17.90
C SER A 436 9.40 -1.56 -16.93
N HIS A 437 8.48 -2.52 -16.71
CA HIS A 437 8.73 -3.72 -15.90
C HIS A 437 9.50 -4.80 -16.72
N HIS A 438 10.37 -5.54 -16.04
CA HIS A 438 11.02 -6.72 -16.66
C HIS A 438 9.96 -7.70 -17.23
N PRO A 439 10.10 -8.26 -18.43
CA PRO A 439 11.30 -8.38 -19.29
C PRO A 439 11.50 -7.24 -20.30
N TYR A 440 10.97 -6.02 -20.04
CA TYR A 440 11.23 -4.81 -20.82
C TYR A 440 10.75 -4.91 -22.28
N THR A 441 9.54 -5.40 -22.47
CA THR A 441 8.94 -5.51 -23.79
C THR A 441 8.38 -4.18 -24.29
N ILE A 442 8.54 -3.90 -25.59
CA ILE A 442 7.96 -2.74 -26.26
C ILE A 442 7.12 -3.17 -27.47
N PRO A 443 6.10 -2.37 -27.86
CA PRO A 443 5.30 -2.70 -29.04
C PRO A 443 6.14 -2.73 -30.32
N LYS A 444 5.82 -3.64 -31.22
CA LYS A 444 6.52 -3.83 -32.51
C LYS A 444 6.79 -2.54 -33.29
N PRO A 445 5.87 -1.56 -33.40
CA PRO A 445 6.11 -0.32 -34.15
C PRO A 445 7.29 0.53 -33.63
N TYR A 446 7.73 0.33 -32.38
CA TYR A 446 8.80 1.09 -31.73
C TYR A 446 10.14 0.37 -31.72
N GLN A 447 10.17 -0.93 -32.04
CA GLN A 447 11.40 -1.72 -32.07
C GLN A 447 12.42 -1.13 -33.04
N GLY A 448 13.66 -0.96 -32.56
CA GLY A 448 14.77 -0.38 -33.33
C GLY A 448 14.69 1.14 -33.54
N LYS A 449 13.75 1.85 -32.87
CA LYS A 449 13.56 3.31 -33.06
C LYS A 449 13.81 4.14 -31.78
N LEU A 450 14.05 3.48 -30.66
CA LEU A 450 14.22 4.13 -29.36
C LEU A 450 15.68 4.13 -28.93
N PRO A 451 16.11 5.11 -28.12
CA PRO A 451 17.44 5.11 -27.52
C PRO A 451 17.57 4.00 -26.45
N GLY A 452 18.81 3.65 -26.13
CA GLY A 452 19.15 2.58 -25.19
C GLY A 452 19.21 1.20 -25.80
N ASP A 453 19.80 0.27 -25.07
CA ASP A 453 19.87 -1.12 -25.52
C ASP A 453 18.50 -1.80 -25.38
N PRO A 454 18.08 -2.61 -26.36
CA PRO A 454 16.90 -3.44 -26.23
C PRO A 454 16.94 -4.29 -24.96
N ALA A 455 15.76 -4.57 -24.38
CA ALA A 455 15.62 -5.33 -23.14
C ALA A 455 16.28 -4.67 -21.90
N THR A 456 16.35 -3.34 -21.88
CA THR A 456 16.74 -2.56 -20.70
C THR A 456 15.58 -1.67 -20.24
N VAL A 457 15.62 -1.27 -18.96
CA VAL A 457 14.62 -0.35 -18.41
C VAL A 457 14.65 1.00 -19.12
N GLN A 458 15.85 1.51 -19.47
CA GLN A 458 16.04 2.78 -20.17
C GLN A 458 15.32 2.79 -21.52
N HIS A 459 15.40 1.68 -22.26
CA HIS A 459 14.73 1.52 -23.55
C HIS A 459 13.18 1.58 -23.41
N THR A 460 12.64 0.97 -22.38
CA THR A 460 11.19 1.00 -22.12
C THR A 460 10.72 2.33 -21.52
N ILE A 461 11.56 3.02 -20.74
CA ILE A 461 11.29 4.39 -20.29
C ILE A 461 11.17 5.33 -21.49
N ALA A 462 12.02 5.18 -22.51
CA ALA A 462 11.91 5.99 -23.73
C ALA A 462 10.58 5.71 -24.48
N TYR A 463 10.09 4.48 -24.47
CA TYR A 463 8.75 4.16 -24.98
C TYR A 463 7.65 4.83 -24.15
N THR A 464 7.73 4.72 -22.83
CA THR A 464 6.74 5.32 -21.91
C THR A 464 6.71 6.85 -22.05
N ASP A 465 7.86 7.51 -22.26
CA ASP A 465 7.91 8.96 -22.53
C ASP A 465 7.14 9.34 -23.82
N ILE A 466 7.25 8.52 -24.89
CA ILE A 466 6.43 8.69 -26.10
C ILE A 466 4.96 8.47 -25.80
N ALA A 467 4.61 7.46 -25.01
CA ALA A 467 3.23 7.19 -24.62
C ALA A 467 2.64 8.34 -23.82
N LEU A 468 3.41 8.94 -22.89
CA LEU A 468 3.02 10.15 -22.15
C LEU A 468 2.86 11.35 -23.08
N ARG A 469 3.78 11.59 -24.02
CA ARG A 469 3.63 12.65 -25.01
C ARG A 469 2.30 12.54 -25.74
N LYS A 470 1.97 11.36 -26.27
CA LYS A 470 0.70 11.10 -26.97
C LYS A 470 -0.52 11.24 -26.07
N PHE A 471 -0.39 10.85 -24.79
CA PHE A 471 -1.41 11.09 -23.79
C PHE A 471 -1.72 12.59 -23.68
N PHE A 472 -0.71 13.43 -23.45
CA PHE A 472 -0.88 14.87 -23.31
C PHE A 472 -1.38 15.53 -24.60
N GLU A 473 -0.90 15.09 -25.77
CA GLU A 473 -1.40 15.56 -27.09
C GLU A 473 -2.90 15.27 -27.29
N THR A 474 -3.40 14.15 -26.76
CA THR A 474 -4.82 13.78 -26.85
C THR A 474 -5.63 14.46 -25.74
N ALA A 475 -5.14 14.45 -24.52
CA ALA A 475 -5.81 15.01 -23.35
C ALA A 475 -5.95 16.54 -23.44
N SER A 476 -5.00 17.25 -24.04
CA SER A 476 -5.07 18.71 -24.24
C SER A 476 -6.26 19.18 -25.06
N LYS A 477 -6.90 18.28 -25.80
CA LYS A 477 -8.11 18.57 -26.58
C LYS A 477 -9.41 18.34 -25.79
N LYS A 478 -9.30 17.91 -24.51
CA LYS A 478 -10.44 17.55 -23.68
C LYS A 478 -10.86 18.72 -22.78
N PRO A 479 -12.18 18.91 -22.57
CA PRO A 479 -12.69 20.01 -21.75
C PRO A 479 -12.16 20.04 -20.32
N TRP A 480 -11.82 18.87 -19.75
CA TRP A 480 -11.34 18.74 -18.39
C TRP A 480 -9.84 19.06 -18.23
N PHE A 481 -9.08 19.11 -19.32
CA PHE A 481 -7.62 19.18 -19.29
C PHE A 481 -7.11 20.42 -18.55
N GLU A 482 -7.59 21.61 -18.92
CA GLU A 482 -7.15 22.86 -18.31
C GLU A 482 -7.54 23.00 -16.84
N ASN A 483 -8.59 22.28 -16.39
CA ASN A 483 -8.99 22.24 -14.98
C ASN A 483 -8.42 21.00 -14.27
N THR A 484 -7.21 20.58 -14.63
CA THR A 484 -6.56 19.40 -14.05
C THR A 484 -5.15 19.74 -13.58
N VAL A 485 -4.83 19.26 -12.37
CA VAL A 485 -3.45 19.21 -11.86
C VAL A 485 -2.91 17.81 -12.11
N PHE A 486 -1.87 17.71 -12.92
CA PHE A 486 -1.16 16.47 -13.20
C PHE A 486 0.05 16.34 -12.29
N VAL A 487 0.21 15.21 -11.65
CA VAL A 487 1.37 14.87 -10.82
C VAL A 487 2.05 13.67 -11.45
N ILE A 488 3.30 13.82 -11.86
CA ILE A 488 4.07 12.76 -12.52
C ILE A 488 5.24 12.40 -11.63
N THR A 489 5.39 11.11 -11.29
CA THR A 489 6.48 10.59 -10.45
C THR A 489 6.80 9.14 -10.80
N GLY A 490 7.98 8.65 -10.35
CA GLY A 490 8.28 7.21 -10.35
C GLY A 490 7.71 6.51 -9.12
N ASP A 491 7.42 5.23 -9.24
CA ASP A 491 7.06 4.38 -8.09
C ASP A 491 8.29 4.00 -7.26
N HIS A 492 9.38 3.65 -7.90
CA HIS A 492 10.71 3.41 -7.34
C HIS A 492 11.76 3.58 -8.43
N THR A 493 13.03 3.47 -8.06
CA THR A 493 14.16 3.44 -8.99
C THR A 493 14.40 2.02 -9.51
N SER A 494 15.25 1.90 -10.52
CA SER A 494 15.68 0.62 -11.07
C SER A 494 17.19 0.64 -11.32
N HIS A 495 17.67 -0.24 -12.22
CA HIS A 495 19.09 -0.35 -12.54
C HIS A 495 19.67 0.97 -13.09
N SER A 496 20.88 1.31 -12.66
CA SER A 496 21.66 2.44 -13.17
C SER A 496 23.10 2.02 -13.48
N ASP A 497 23.71 2.65 -14.44
CA ASP A 497 25.15 2.47 -14.76
C ASP A 497 26.03 3.49 -14.02
N LYS A 498 25.42 4.37 -13.21
CA LYS A 498 26.12 5.44 -12.50
C LYS A 498 26.23 5.15 -11.01
N GLU A 499 27.45 5.26 -10.48
CA GLU A 499 27.79 4.93 -9.09
C GLU A 499 26.89 5.63 -8.05
N TYR A 500 26.55 6.92 -8.29
CA TYR A 500 25.69 7.65 -7.38
C TYR A 500 24.32 6.99 -7.17
N PHE A 501 23.70 6.48 -8.23
CA PHE A 501 22.37 5.88 -8.15
C PHE A 501 22.34 4.48 -7.53
N TYR A 502 23.52 3.92 -7.20
CA TYR A 502 23.65 2.75 -6.30
C TYR A 502 23.91 3.13 -4.85
N SER A 503 24.11 4.41 -4.57
CA SER A 503 24.35 4.89 -3.21
C SER A 503 23.07 4.88 -2.37
N GLN A 504 23.22 5.06 -1.06
CA GLN A 504 22.11 5.06 -0.11
C GLN A 504 21.06 6.15 -0.39
N SER A 505 21.46 7.31 -0.94
CA SER A 505 20.53 8.35 -1.35
C SER A 505 20.07 8.18 -2.80
N GLY A 506 21.01 8.03 -3.74
CA GLY A 506 20.69 7.96 -5.17
C GLY A 506 19.77 6.79 -5.55
N HIS A 507 19.85 5.69 -4.78
CA HIS A 507 19.01 4.50 -5.01
C HIS A 507 17.51 4.75 -4.84
N TYR A 508 17.12 5.86 -4.24
CA TYR A 508 15.70 6.20 -4.01
C TYR A 508 15.24 7.43 -4.79
N GLU A 509 16.12 8.11 -5.55
CA GLU A 509 15.77 9.35 -6.25
C GLU A 509 14.78 9.12 -7.40
N VAL A 510 13.57 9.65 -7.27
CA VAL A 510 12.54 9.69 -8.31
C VAL A 510 12.20 11.14 -8.68
N PRO A 511 11.85 11.43 -9.96
CA PRO A 511 11.41 12.77 -10.31
C PRO A 511 9.99 13.03 -9.82
N VAL A 512 9.67 14.29 -9.49
CA VAL A 512 8.30 14.75 -9.26
C VAL A 512 8.06 16.03 -10.04
N LEU A 513 7.06 15.97 -10.92
CA LEU A 513 6.56 17.11 -11.69
C LEU A 513 5.10 17.36 -11.29
N VAL A 514 4.77 18.60 -10.96
CA VAL A 514 3.39 19.05 -10.74
C VAL A 514 3.07 20.04 -11.84
N TYR A 515 2.26 19.64 -12.81
CA TYR A 515 1.91 20.42 -14.00
C TYR A 515 0.42 20.81 -13.96
N SER A 516 0.14 22.10 -14.21
CA SER A 516 -1.21 22.62 -14.28
C SER A 516 -1.40 23.50 -15.52
N PRO A 517 -1.95 22.99 -16.64
CA PRO A 517 -2.00 23.72 -17.90
C PRO A 517 -2.86 24.99 -17.87
N GLY A 518 -3.90 25.01 -17.02
CA GLY A 518 -4.84 26.12 -16.93
C GLY A 518 -4.51 27.18 -15.89
N VAL A 519 -3.41 27.01 -15.14
CA VAL A 519 -3.05 27.90 -14.02
C VAL A 519 -1.58 28.25 -14.12
N ASN A 520 -1.27 29.54 -14.23
CA ASN A 520 0.10 30.00 -14.05
C ASN A 520 0.47 29.88 -12.57
N ILE A 521 1.17 28.79 -12.22
CA ILE A 521 1.56 28.48 -10.85
C ILE A 521 2.42 29.60 -10.26
N SER A 522 3.23 30.27 -11.09
CA SER A 522 4.15 31.34 -10.66
C SER A 522 3.46 32.64 -10.29
N GLU A 523 2.35 33.01 -10.92
CA GLU A 523 1.66 34.27 -10.66
C GLU A 523 0.64 34.21 -9.52
N ASN A 524 -0.02 33.06 -9.30
CA ASN A 524 -1.15 32.93 -8.38
C ASN A 524 -0.79 32.56 -6.94
N LEU A 525 0.41 32.05 -6.70
CA LEU A 525 0.82 31.55 -5.37
C LEU A 525 1.06 32.66 -4.32
N PHE A 526 1.16 33.95 -4.68
CA PHE A 526 1.90 34.90 -3.85
C PHE A 526 1.26 36.19 -3.42
N GLN A 527 -0.01 36.43 -3.67
CA GLN A 527 -0.63 37.68 -3.17
C GLN A 527 -0.89 37.71 -1.64
N GLY A 528 -0.68 36.61 -0.93
CA GLY A 528 -1.15 36.50 0.47
C GLY A 528 -0.15 36.32 1.61
N GLN A 529 1.11 35.90 1.43
CA GLN A 529 1.92 35.38 2.55
C GLN A 529 3.38 35.84 2.68
N ARG A 530 3.75 36.99 2.22
CA ARG A 530 5.15 37.49 2.32
C ARG A 530 5.74 37.59 3.73
N LYS A 531 4.94 37.63 4.79
CA LYS A 531 5.40 38.04 6.12
C LYS A 531 5.92 36.94 7.05
N ASN A 532 5.52 35.67 6.85
CA ASN A 532 5.81 34.60 7.82
C ASN A 532 6.92 33.61 7.40
N TYR A 533 7.51 33.81 6.24
CA TYR A 533 8.46 32.85 5.65
C TYR A 533 9.93 33.20 5.93
N ASP A 534 10.25 34.46 6.11
CA ASP A 534 11.65 34.95 6.30
C ASP A 534 12.28 34.40 7.60
N ASP A 535 11.46 34.12 8.63
CA ASP A 535 11.92 33.55 9.90
C ASP A 535 12.25 32.05 9.83
N ALA A 536 11.65 31.30 8.89
CA ALA A 536 11.85 29.85 8.75
C ALA A 536 13.05 29.50 7.83
N VAL A 537 13.50 30.42 6.99
CA VAL A 537 14.57 30.20 6.02
C VAL A 537 15.93 29.95 6.68
N SER A 538 16.13 30.44 7.91
CA SER A 538 17.38 30.22 8.67
C SER A 538 17.69 28.76 9.02
N LEU A 539 16.73 27.84 8.79
CA LEU A 539 16.89 26.41 9.09
C LEU A 539 17.32 25.57 7.87
N ILE A 540 17.39 26.17 6.66
CA ILE A 540 17.80 25.45 5.43
C ILE A 540 19.27 25.72 5.16
N PRO A 541 20.13 24.69 5.04
CA PRO A 541 21.57 24.88 4.78
C PRO A 541 21.83 25.62 3.46
N GLU A 542 22.71 26.62 3.48
CA GLU A 542 23.09 27.46 2.32
C GLU A 542 23.70 26.64 1.15
N SER A 543 24.18 25.42 1.39
CA SER A 543 24.78 24.54 0.38
C SER A 543 23.83 24.11 -0.74
N HIS A 544 22.52 24.30 -0.61
CA HIS A 544 21.52 23.91 -1.60
C HIS A 544 21.34 24.95 -2.74
N ALA A 545 21.95 26.09 -2.64
CA ALA A 545 21.76 27.21 -3.59
C ALA A 545 22.53 27.09 -4.93
N SER A 546 23.38 26.07 -5.10
CA SER A 546 24.40 26.10 -6.19
C SER A 546 24.05 25.27 -7.45
N THR A 547 22.95 24.56 -7.54
CA THR A 547 22.61 23.81 -8.76
C THR A 547 21.61 24.58 -9.62
N THR A 548 22.15 25.33 -10.56
CA THR A 548 21.37 26.09 -11.57
C THR A 548 20.76 25.15 -12.62
N SER A 549 19.59 24.61 -12.36
CA SER A 549 18.74 24.07 -13.43
C SER A 549 18.18 25.25 -14.26
N PRO A 550 18.08 25.14 -15.59
CA PRO A 550 17.57 26.23 -16.45
C PRO A 550 16.18 26.75 -16.06
N TRP A 551 15.30 25.89 -15.52
CA TRP A 551 13.96 26.28 -15.09
C TRP A 551 13.99 26.98 -13.71
N ALA A 552 14.98 26.73 -12.85
CA ALA A 552 15.14 27.47 -11.59
C ALA A 552 15.35 28.96 -11.80
N LYS A 553 15.82 29.36 -12.98
CA LYS A 553 15.95 30.77 -13.39
C LYS A 553 14.59 31.43 -13.62
N ASN A 554 13.53 30.66 -13.91
CA ASN A 554 12.20 31.18 -14.17
C ASN A 554 11.32 31.22 -12.91
N LEU A 555 11.78 30.66 -11.77
CA LEU A 555 11.10 30.80 -10.50
C LEU A 555 11.35 32.17 -9.89
N VAL A 556 10.44 33.10 -10.16
CA VAL A 556 10.51 34.52 -9.70
C VAL A 556 10.29 34.64 -8.20
N ASP A 557 9.81 33.57 -7.52
CA ASP A 557 9.41 33.63 -6.11
C ASP A 557 10.30 32.76 -5.20
N SER A 558 10.82 33.40 -4.15
CA SER A 558 11.70 32.76 -3.15
C SER A 558 11.03 31.55 -2.47
N THR A 559 9.73 31.58 -2.22
CA THR A 559 9.00 30.52 -1.53
C THR A 559 8.89 29.24 -2.35
N ILE A 560 8.55 29.35 -3.64
CA ILE A 560 8.53 28.20 -4.54
C ILE A 560 9.92 27.60 -4.63
N LYS A 561 10.92 28.45 -4.82
CA LYS A 561 12.32 28.02 -4.89
C LYS A 561 12.74 27.26 -3.64
N ILE A 562 12.41 27.78 -2.45
CA ILE A 562 12.73 27.12 -1.18
C ILE A 562 11.99 25.78 -1.07
N ALA A 563 10.66 25.75 -1.32
CA ALA A 563 9.86 24.55 -1.22
C ALA A 563 10.33 23.45 -2.19
N THR A 564 10.64 23.82 -3.43
CA THR A 564 11.11 22.86 -4.45
C THR A 564 12.52 22.34 -4.19
N GLN A 565 13.34 23.04 -3.41
CA GLN A 565 14.69 22.60 -3.04
C GLN A 565 14.73 21.72 -1.78
N LYS A 566 13.62 21.56 -1.06
CA LYS A 566 13.57 20.66 0.09
C LYS A 566 13.70 19.20 -0.34
N THR A 567 14.33 18.41 0.52
CA THR A 567 14.22 16.95 0.44
C THR A 567 12.80 16.55 0.78
N ILE A 568 12.15 15.83 -0.12
CA ILE A 568 10.80 15.28 0.10
C ILE A 568 10.79 13.80 -0.19
N SER A 569 9.81 13.10 0.38
CA SER A 569 9.54 11.69 0.09
C SER A 569 8.23 11.55 -0.71
N GLN A 570 7.97 10.36 -1.21
CA GLN A 570 6.66 10.07 -1.82
C GLN A 570 5.49 10.37 -0.88
N CYS A 571 5.66 10.18 0.43
CA CYS A 571 4.65 10.52 1.43
C CYS A 571 4.27 12.00 1.41
N ASP A 572 5.18 12.88 0.99
CA ASP A 572 5.01 14.34 1.02
C ASP A 572 4.36 14.89 -0.26
N ILE A 573 4.34 14.11 -1.35
CA ILE A 573 3.86 14.59 -2.65
C ILE A 573 2.40 15.04 -2.56
N LEU A 574 1.54 14.20 -2.03
CA LEU A 574 0.12 14.50 -1.98
C LEU A 574 -0.24 15.64 -1.01
N PRO A 575 0.29 15.70 0.23
CA PRO A 575 0.15 16.90 1.09
C PRO A 575 0.64 18.18 0.42
N THR A 576 1.72 18.11 -0.36
CA THR A 576 2.24 19.24 -1.15
C THR A 576 1.25 19.68 -2.22
N VAL A 577 0.72 18.75 -2.99
CA VAL A 577 -0.30 19.03 -4.01
C VAL A 577 -1.56 19.63 -3.39
N TRP A 578 -2.03 19.09 -2.28
CA TRP A 578 -3.21 19.62 -1.60
C TRP A 578 -2.99 21.04 -1.06
N SER A 579 -1.80 21.37 -0.63
CA SER A 579 -1.45 22.76 -0.24
C SER A 579 -1.60 23.73 -1.41
N LEU A 580 -1.45 23.26 -2.65
CA LEU A 580 -1.60 24.08 -3.86
C LEU A 580 -3.06 24.29 -4.26
N LEU A 581 -4.00 23.40 -3.85
CA LEU A 581 -5.36 23.41 -4.39
C LEU A 581 -6.28 24.49 -3.80
N GLY A 582 -5.94 25.08 -2.67
CA GLY A 582 -6.73 26.16 -2.07
C GLY A 582 -8.14 25.76 -1.61
N SER A 583 -8.88 26.71 -1.02
CA SER A 583 -10.27 26.56 -0.60
C SER A 583 -11.02 27.89 -0.80
N PRO A 584 -12.32 27.87 -1.18
CA PRO A 584 -13.12 29.07 -1.42
C PRO A 584 -13.17 30.04 -0.24
N ASN A 585 -13.05 29.53 0.98
CA ASN A 585 -13.24 30.28 2.22
C ASN A 585 -11.92 30.50 2.99
N GLY A 586 -10.75 30.26 2.36
CA GLY A 586 -9.45 30.32 3.05
C GLY A 586 -9.29 29.24 4.15
N LYS A 587 -10.31 28.42 4.37
CA LYS A 587 -10.24 27.23 5.24
C LYS A 587 -10.10 26.02 4.36
N SER A 588 -8.96 25.37 4.39
CA SER A 588 -8.81 24.07 3.76
C SER A 588 -9.84 23.11 4.37
N ASN A 589 -10.85 22.72 3.57
CA ASN A 589 -11.73 21.60 3.96
C ASN A 589 -11.01 20.27 3.92
N ILE A 590 -9.79 20.27 3.40
CA ILE A 590 -8.90 19.13 3.29
C ILE A 590 -7.72 19.47 4.21
N GLN A 591 -7.83 19.10 5.48
CA GLN A 591 -6.69 18.96 6.37
C GLN A 591 -6.37 17.48 6.46
N PRO A 592 -5.70 16.90 5.50
CA PRO A 592 -5.32 15.53 5.68
C PRO A 592 -3.92 15.51 6.27
N ARG A 593 -3.85 15.14 7.53
CA ARG A 593 -2.68 14.43 7.98
C ARG A 593 -2.72 13.10 7.27
N LEU A 594 -1.90 12.97 6.26
CA LEU A 594 -1.72 11.72 5.57
C LEU A 594 -0.51 11.01 6.16
N GLY A 595 -0.71 10.24 7.20
CA GLY A 595 0.35 9.47 7.84
C GLY A 595 1.52 10.33 8.32
N PHE A 596 2.72 10.10 7.78
CA PHE A 596 3.94 10.89 8.02
C PHE A 596 4.18 11.98 6.98
N GLY A 597 3.39 12.02 5.89
CA GLY A 597 3.57 12.97 4.82
C GLY A 597 3.31 14.42 5.25
N ARG A 598 4.12 15.34 4.75
CA ARG A 598 4.05 16.78 4.99
C ARG A 598 4.20 17.55 3.70
N SER A 599 3.59 18.72 3.67
CA SER A 599 3.76 19.61 2.52
C SER A 599 5.15 20.21 2.47
N ALA A 600 5.76 20.23 1.28
CA ALA A 600 7.00 20.97 1.02
C ALA A 600 6.85 22.47 1.31
N PHE A 601 5.63 23.00 1.20
CA PHE A 601 5.32 24.41 1.49
C PHE A 601 5.14 24.70 2.98
N ASP A 602 5.16 23.68 3.87
CA ASP A 602 5.15 23.91 5.32
C ASP A 602 6.48 24.57 5.75
N PRO A 603 6.46 25.80 6.28
CA PRO A 603 7.71 26.49 6.67
C PRO A 603 8.42 25.79 7.82
N ASN A 604 7.69 25.03 8.67
CA ASN A 604 8.24 24.30 9.80
C ASN A 604 8.74 22.89 9.41
N TYR A 605 8.56 22.48 8.15
CA TYR A 605 9.05 21.21 7.65
C TYR A 605 10.41 21.39 6.97
N PRO A 606 11.51 20.91 7.57
CA PRO A 606 12.85 21.09 6.98
C PRO A 606 13.06 20.22 5.74
N GLY A 607 12.21 19.19 5.53
CA GLY A 607 12.31 18.23 4.44
C GLY A 607 13.28 17.09 4.74
N TYR A 608 12.80 15.86 4.61
CA TYR A 608 13.59 14.63 4.72
C TYR A 608 12.83 13.42 4.14
N SER A 609 13.55 12.34 3.92
CA SER A 609 12.95 11.02 3.58
C SER A 609 13.50 9.95 4.47
N THR A 610 12.67 8.94 4.81
CA THR A 610 13.05 7.82 5.66
C THR A 610 12.85 6.49 4.95
N HIS A 611 13.79 5.56 5.15
CA HIS A 611 13.89 4.30 4.43
C HIS A 611 14.30 3.17 5.37
N PHE A 612 14.00 1.95 4.94
CA PHE A 612 14.52 0.73 5.57
C PHE A 612 15.10 -0.18 4.48
N ASP A 613 16.35 -0.57 4.65
CA ASP A 613 17.03 -1.54 3.78
C ASP A 613 18.07 -2.32 4.59
N LYS A 614 18.14 -3.63 4.38
CA LYS A 614 19.16 -4.52 4.98
C LYS A 614 19.32 -4.36 6.49
N ASP A 615 18.20 -4.35 7.20
CA ASP A 615 18.11 -4.21 8.66
C ASP A 615 18.60 -2.86 9.24
N LEU A 616 18.80 -1.86 8.38
CA LEU A 616 19.12 -0.50 8.76
C LEU A 616 18.02 0.47 8.40
N TYR A 617 17.85 1.48 9.24
CA TYR A 617 16.95 2.61 9.03
C TYR A 617 17.75 3.81 8.60
N TYR A 618 17.30 4.50 7.57
CA TYR A 618 17.98 5.66 7.00
C TYR A 618 17.08 6.89 7.08
N ILE A 619 17.70 8.04 7.35
CA ILE A 619 17.12 9.33 7.08
C ILE A 619 18.02 10.07 6.10
N ILE A 620 17.40 10.57 5.03
CA ILE A 620 18.06 11.38 4.01
C ILE A 620 17.53 12.81 4.14
N GLN A 621 18.43 13.74 4.34
CA GLN A 621 18.20 15.16 4.18
C GLN A 621 19.36 15.68 3.34
N TYR A 622 19.15 15.71 2.03
CA TYR A 622 20.21 15.99 1.07
C TYR A 622 21.04 17.23 1.45
N PRO A 623 22.38 17.16 1.49
CA PRO A 623 23.20 16.02 1.07
C PRO A 623 23.56 15.03 2.20
N TYR A 624 22.92 15.10 3.36
CA TYR A 624 23.25 14.26 4.53
C TYR A 624 22.45 12.97 4.56
N VAL A 625 23.13 11.88 4.94
CA VAL A 625 22.54 10.55 5.16
C VAL A 625 22.98 10.06 6.54
N LEU A 626 22.02 9.57 7.34
CA LEU A 626 22.28 8.96 8.62
C LEU A 626 21.58 7.61 8.69
N ALA A 627 22.29 6.59 9.19
CA ALA A 627 21.78 5.23 9.36
C ALA A 627 21.76 4.80 10.82
N LEU A 628 20.66 4.16 11.23
CA LEU A 628 20.49 3.55 12.54
C LEU A 628 20.22 2.05 12.40
N ASN A 629 20.69 1.26 13.37
CA ASN A 629 20.26 -0.11 13.54
C ASN A 629 18.92 -0.21 14.30
N GLN A 630 18.41 -1.41 14.48
CA GLN A 630 17.16 -1.68 15.22
C GLN A 630 17.19 -1.25 16.70
N ARG A 631 18.39 -1.05 17.28
CA ARG A 631 18.56 -0.54 18.65
C ARG A 631 18.59 0.98 18.71
N GLY A 632 18.39 1.67 17.58
CA GLY A 632 18.48 3.13 17.50
C GLY A 632 19.90 3.68 17.60
N GLU A 633 20.92 2.82 17.45
CA GLU A 633 22.33 3.20 17.48
C GLU A 633 22.78 3.64 16.09
N VAL A 634 23.61 4.68 16.06
CA VAL A 634 24.16 5.21 14.79
C VAL A 634 25.18 4.24 14.22
N VAL A 635 24.93 3.80 13.00
CA VAL A 635 25.82 2.93 12.23
C VAL A 635 26.65 3.73 11.25
N ASP A 636 26.05 4.78 10.63
CA ASP A 636 26.71 5.58 9.63
C ASP A 636 26.17 7.03 9.63
N TYR A 637 27.04 7.99 9.31
CA TYR A 637 26.68 9.38 9.06
C TYR A 637 27.67 9.97 8.08
N HIS A 638 27.19 10.42 6.92
CA HIS A 638 28.03 10.95 5.85
C HIS A 638 27.32 12.01 5.03
N GLU A 639 28.12 12.83 4.34
CA GLU A 639 27.65 13.68 3.25
C GLU A 639 27.77 12.93 1.94
N GLN A 640 26.70 12.87 1.14
CA GLN A 640 26.65 12.19 -0.13
C GLN A 640 25.93 13.04 -1.17
N ASN A 641 26.60 13.27 -2.28
CA ASN A 641 26.05 14.04 -3.39
C ASN A 641 26.53 13.45 -4.72
N ARG A 642 26.01 13.96 -5.84
CA ARG A 642 26.30 13.40 -7.18
C ARG A 642 27.76 13.49 -7.59
N ASN A 643 28.51 14.40 -7.03
CA ASN A 643 29.95 14.54 -7.26
C ASN A 643 30.79 13.68 -6.33
N GLN A 644 30.17 13.14 -5.27
CA GLN A 644 30.79 12.30 -4.26
C GLN A 644 29.90 11.08 -3.98
N PRO A 645 29.79 10.15 -4.93
CA PRO A 645 28.85 9.02 -4.85
C PRO A 645 29.13 8.05 -3.70
N LYS A 646 30.39 7.92 -3.28
CA LYS A 646 30.77 7.05 -2.14
C LYS A 646 30.44 7.66 -0.79
N GLY A 647 30.07 8.92 -0.78
CA GLY A 647 29.88 9.68 0.45
C GLY A 647 31.19 10.02 1.18
N THR A 648 31.15 11.06 1.98
CA THR A 648 32.26 11.47 2.86
C THR A 648 31.82 11.32 4.30
N PRO A 649 32.41 10.38 5.07
CA PRO A 649 32.09 10.23 6.48
C PRO A 649 32.29 11.51 7.27
N LEU A 650 31.34 11.86 8.13
CA LEU A 650 31.36 13.04 8.95
C LEU A 650 31.70 12.69 10.39
N SER A 651 32.81 13.26 10.90
CA SER A 651 33.25 13.09 12.28
C SER A 651 32.56 14.07 13.25
N GLN A 652 32.12 15.23 12.75
CA GLN A 652 31.48 16.26 13.57
C GLN A 652 29.98 15.99 13.75
N LYS A 653 29.56 15.80 14.98
CA LYS A 653 28.18 15.59 15.41
C LYS A 653 27.59 16.94 15.82
N GLY A 654 27.16 17.74 14.85
CA GLY A 654 26.54 19.04 15.07
C GLY A 654 25.00 18.95 15.27
N PRO A 655 24.31 20.10 15.37
CA PRO A 655 22.84 20.14 15.56
C PRO A 655 22.06 19.36 14.50
N GLN A 656 22.52 19.37 13.26
CA GLN A 656 21.92 18.62 12.14
C GLN A 656 21.92 17.11 12.40
N PHE A 657 23.07 16.55 12.82
CA PHE A 657 23.19 15.15 13.17
C PHE A 657 22.21 14.76 14.29
N GLU A 658 22.18 15.53 15.38
CA GLU A 658 21.31 15.25 16.52
C GLU A 658 19.82 15.32 16.14
N TRP A 659 19.46 16.29 15.29
CA TRP A 659 18.12 16.39 14.76
C TRP A 659 17.75 15.19 13.89
N MET A 660 18.60 14.78 12.93
CA MET A 660 18.35 13.62 12.05
C MET A 660 18.21 12.34 12.87
N ARG A 661 19.08 12.14 13.87
CA ARG A 661 19.04 10.97 14.75
C ARG A 661 17.70 10.91 15.51
N ALA A 662 17.35 11.99 16.19
CA ALA A 662 16.13 12.05 16.99
C ALA A 662 14.87 11.90 16.12
N THR A 663 14.87 12.50 14.92
CA THR A 663 13.75 12.38 13.97
C THR A 663 13.58 10.93 13.51
N LEU A 664 14.67 10.26 13.10
CA LEU A 664 14.59 8.88 12.65
C LEU A 664 14.15 7.93 13.77
N GLN A 665 14.74 8.05 14.96
CA GLN A 665 14.34 7.29 16.14
C GLN A 665 12.85 7.48 16.46
N SER A 666 12.35 8.71 16.40
CA SER A 666 10.94 9.03 16.62
C SER A 666 10.04 8.39 15.57
N GLN A 667 10.44 8.41 14.30
CA GLN A 667 9.68 7.78 13.23
C GLN A 667 9.63 6.26 13.36
N MET A 668 10.75 5.61 13.72
CA MET A 668 10.79 4.17 13.97
C MET A 668 9.78 3.78 15.07
N LEU A 669 9.82 4.47 16.21
CA LEU A 669 8.92 4.21 17.34
C LEU A 669 7.45 4.49 16.99
N GLU A 670 7.17 5.65 16.40
CA GLU A 670 5.79 6.06 16.06
C GLU A 670 5.20 5.17 14.96
N TYR A 671 6.00 4.78 13.96
CA TYR A 671 5.58 3.84 12.93
C TYR A 671 5.17 2.50 13.55
N SER A 672 6.05 1.92 14.41
CA SER A 672 5.76 0.68 15.09
C SER A 672 4.52 0.79 15.98
N HIS A 673 4.39 1.88 16.75
CA HIS A 673 3.25 2.14 17.60
C HIS A 673 1.93 2.21 16.84
N ARG A 674 1.88 2.99 15.76
CA ARG A 674 0.66 3.16 14.92
C ARG A 674 0.24 1.85 14.27
N ILE A 675 1.20 1.11 13.71
CA ILE A 675 0.93 -0.16 13.04
C ILE A 675 0.36 -1.19 14.03
N ARG A 676 1.03 -1.37 15.20
CA ARG A 676 0.61 -2.35 16.21
C ARG A 676 -0.74 -2.02 16.84
N ASN A 677 -1.02 -0.76 17.06
CA ASN A 677 -2.25 -0.30 17.73
C ASN A 677 -3.39 0.05 16.76
N ASN A 678 -3.23 -0.24 15.46
CA ASN A 678 -4.25 0.06 14.45
C ASN A 678 -4.68 1.55 14.45
N ARG A 679 -3.71 2.47 14.55
CA ARG A 679 -3.94 3.93 14.69
C ARG A 679 -3.23 4.71 13.60
N TRP A 680 -3.47 4.39 12.35
CA TRP A 680 -2.93 5.14 11.22
C TRP A 680 -3.89 6.24 10.72
N GLU A 681 -4.67 6.78 11.63
CA GLU A 681 -5.63 7.85 11.34
C GLU A 681 -5.00 9.25 11.43
#